data_7ab4425e4bf764d15c57f14ca24476df
#
_entry.id   7ab4425e4bf764d15c57f14ca24476df
#
_cell.length_a   1.000
_cell.length_b   1.000
_cell.length_c   1.000
_cell.angle_alpha   90.00
_cell.angle_beta   90.00
_cell.angle_gamma   90.00
#
_symmetry.space_group_name_H-M   'P 1'
#
loop_
_entity.id
_entity.type
_entity.pdbx_description
1 polymer ?
#
loop_
_entity_poly.entity_id
_entity_poly.type
_entity_poly.pdbx_seq_one_letter_code
_entity_poly.pdbx_strand_id
1 'polypeptide(L)'
;VADDEVVVLKPPGEQTEQAPEEAKAEAPEEIVSLDSIANDGVLQDESIPEPIPVKKSKKKLFIIIGAAALVLVILIAVLLIVLLKKDKKEEIDTTAIVKNIENNYQTQNFGASKIDEMINKANQLYERGNKFEALKIYENIAVYNQSLSNYNLGVSQMKQEKCDEAIISFNKAITDRENTAVSAINAAVCSLELNSTKNFNYYIGLADSFLQYENSSPLYSYYYALVNYYKGNYYEALQALSHPSTEDYKGEYAYLSAKILSLLGDDERAIAKLEGQKAFKADFTLAQLYARLGKYDKARDYLTKASKNTPNIDLIKMTEALIDLKTADYGDAAAFIKDVYDYNASMPSKIYKIKTILKPDLFDVSLAQAHFSDDMFFDRTRRYETLFYFAPYKVFDAKQSIEQIRKGGVSVFLDDTSAANDYLSQSAAASKVNAKLSEAIAKALNYRLKEANKDFEELAKAYPNHSILQYNLALSYAQLGNFSLAAKHFIASYHQDVNNHLSGIFGAICMDINRNLNPKLVEEIGENLENDKSLKPVNLYASLLSLISGNQSAMIRWLEEPKEPTTLNLAFDIIIAKISNNDELMSKKADELMKILPNDIIANILNFISKNKDQNVKEYAKAIQIYFIDKNLDSNAFYHGADIIKKQYIKLLQISGLLTRERDKLRAELKEAPKNINLIQTLAYVGIFTNDFDESYKLYNEVIDEFKINDAGTLFLASVAATGANKITNAIALLELTKLNDPSAVENRAALGFMYQQIDNIKAALIQYSKVGNVGYNNEFYDFMIDN
;
A
#
# COMPACT_ATOMS: atom_id res chain seq x y z
N VAL A 1 9.86 13.81 31.58
CA VAL A 1 9.68 13.86 30.15
C VAL A 1 8.26 13.43 29.97
N ALA A 2 7.36 14.34 29.72
CA ALA A 2 6.05 14.02 29.20
C ALA A 2 6.23 13.02 28.08
N ASP A 3 5.26 12.13 27.90
CA ASP A 3 5.32 11.20 26.79
C ASP A 3 5.82 11.99 25.59
N ASP A 4 7.11 11.79 25.27
CA ASP A 4 7.66 12.45 24.12
C ASP A 4 6.87 11.94 22.94
N GLU A 5 5.76 12.62 22.66
CA GLU A 5 5.49 12.80 21.25
C GLU A 5 6.84 13.11 20.65
N VAL A 6 7.27 12.32 19.70
CA VAL A 6 8.42 12.68 18.88
C VAL A 6 7.97 13.95 18.19
N VAL A 7 8.19 15.07 18.85
CA VAL A 7 8.14 16.37 18.20
C VAL A 7 9.30 16.31 17.24
N VAL A 8 9.03 15.91 16.00
CA VAL A 8 9.93 16.12 14.89
C VAL A 8 9.99 17.62 14.73
N LEU A 9 10.95 18.21 15.43
CA LEU A 9 11.21 19.63 15.30
C LEU A 9 11.68 19.86 13.88
N LYS A 10 10.93 20.65 13.12
CA LYS A 10 11.44 21.25 11.88
C LYS A 10 12.77 21.94 12.21
N PRO A 11 13.80 21.75 11.41
CA PRO A 11 15.04 22.51 11.61
C PRO A 11 14.70 24.00 11.59
N PRO A 12 15.27 24.80 12.51
CA PRO A 12 15.13 26.24 12.43
C PRO A 12 15.91 26.74 11.22
N GLY A 13 15.25 27.15 10.14
CA GLY A 13 15.97 27.70 8.99
C GLY A 13 15.25 27.90 7.69
N GLU A 14 13.95 27.65 7.54
CA GLU A 14 13.23 28.13 6.35
C GLU A 14 12.59 29.50 6.65
N GLN A 15 13.32 30.55 6.31
CA GLN A 15 12.76 31.89 6.13
C GLN A 15 11.85 31.84 4.89
N THR A 16 10.59 32.06 5.08
CA THR A 16 9.63 32.36 4.01
C THR A 16 10.02 33.67 3.36
N GLU A 17 10.59 33.60 2.16
CA GLU A 17 10.63 34.76 1.28
C GLU A 17 9.21 35.13 0.87
N GLN A 18 8.85 36.37 1.19
CA GLN A 18 7.62 36.99 0.71
C GLN A 18 7.71 37.15 -0.83
N ALA A 19 6.77 36.53 -1.54
CA ALA A 19 6.55 36.79 -2.95
C ALA A 19 5.79 38.12 -3.12
N PRO A 20 6.05 38.88 -4.21
CA PRO A 20 5.42 40.18 -4.44
C PRO A 20 3.97 40.05 -4.94
N GLU A 21 3.19 41.07 -4.59
CA GLU A 21 1.80 41.30 -4.97
C GLU A 21 1.58 41.46 -6.48
N GLU A 22 0.38 41.05 -6.89
CA GLU A 22 -0.43 41.47 -8.05
C GLU A 22 -0.25 40.84 -9.43
N ALA A 23 -1.18 39.93 -9.75
CA ALA A 23 -1.90 39.99 -11.04
C ALA A 23 -3.33 39.44 -10.86
N LYS A 24 -4.32 40.29 -11.11
CA LYS A 24 -5.74 39.94 -11.22
C LYS A 24 -5.93 38.93 -12.34
N ALA A 25 -6.53 37.78 -12.06
CA ALA A 25 -7.06 36.86 -13.05
C ALA A 25 -8.54 36.60 -12.77
N GLU A 26 -9.28 36.53 -13.84
CA GLU A 26 -10.73 36.41 -13.99
C GLU A 26 -11.30 35.18 -13.25
N ALA A 27 -12.59 35.26 -12.91
CA ALA A 27 -13.35 34.29 -12.16
C ALA A 27 -13.38 32.91 -12.84
N PRO A 28 -13.23 31.83 -12.08
CA PRO A 28 -13.46 30.50 -12.62
C PRO A 28 -14.92 30.12 -12.54
N GLU A 29 -15.33 29.40 -13.59
CA GLU A 29 -16.61 28.73 -13.75
C GLU A 29 -17.00 27.85 -12.57
N GLU A 30 -18.30 27.65 -12.42
CA GLU A 30 -18.98 26.96 -11.32
C GLU A 30 -18.30 25.66 -10.87
N ILE A 31 -17.81 25.67 -9.65
CA ILE A 31 -17.38 24.47 -8.93
C ILE A 31 -18.64 23.80 -8.41
N VAL A 32 -18.94 22.61 -8.93
CA VAL A 32 -19.93 21.70 -8.32
C VAL A 32 -19.45 21.39 -6.91
N SER A 33 -20.20 21.85 -5.91
CA SER A 33 -19.81 21.67 -4.51
C SER A 33 -19.85 20.20 -4.12
N LEU A 34 -18.79 19.72 -3.48
CA LEU A 34 -18.65 18.36 -2.96
C LEU A 34 -19.76 17.95 -1.97
N ASP A 35 -20.44 18.92 -1.36
CA ASP A 35 -21.55 18.67 -0.43
C ASP A 35 -22.76 18.00 -1.10
N SER A 36 -22.95 18.17 -2.41
CA SER A 36 -24.04 17.51 -3.14
C SER A 36 -23.75 16.04 -3.43
N ILE A 37 -22.48 15.66 -3.52
CA ILE A 37 -22.07 14.27 -3.82
C ILE A 37 -21.94 13.45 -2.53
N ALA A 38 -21.57 14.09 -1.42
CA ALA A 38 -21.43 13.41 -0.12
C ALA A 38 -22.77 13.06 0.55
N ASN A 39 -23.84 13.80 0.24
CA ASN A 39 -25.16 13.57 0.84
C ASN A 39 -26.03 12.54 0.11
N ASP A 40 -25.78 12.26 -1.16
CA ASP A 40 -26.54 11.26 -1.93
C ASP A 40 -25.97 9.83 -1.84
N GLY A 41 -24.85 9.65 -1.16
CA GLY A 41 -24.14 8.37 -1.02
C GLY A 41 -24.58 7.50 0.17
N VAL A 42 -25.56 7.88 0.96
CA VAL A 42 -26.16 7.02 1.99
C VAL A 42 -27.21 6.13 1.33
N LEU A 43 -26.75 5.08 0.66
CA LEU A 43 -27.61 3.94 0.34
C LEU A 43 -28.04 3.29 1.65
N GLN A 44 -29.35 3.27 1.86
CA GLN A 44 -30.02 2.58 2.94
C GLN A 44 -29.50 1.15 3.04
N ASP A 45 -29.21 0.77 4.25
CA ASP A 45 -28.92 -0.56 4.74
C ASP A 45 -29.91 -1.56 4.16
N GLU A 46 -29.53 -2.34 3.15
CA GLU A 46 -30.30 -3.52 2.74
C GLU A 46 -30.12 -4.58 3.83
N SER A 47 -31.14 -4.65 4.67
CA SER A 47 -31.32 -5.66 5.69
C SER A 47 -31.07 -7.07 5.13
N ILE A 48 -30.13 -7.76 5.76
CA ILE A 48 -29.92 -9.20 5.61
C ILE A 48 -31.25 -9.91 5.88
N PRO A 49 -31.76 -10.78 4.99
CA PRO A 49 -32.98 -11.51 5.26
C PRO A 49 -32.78 -12.46 6.44
N GLU A 50 -33.63 -12.31 7.44
CA GLU A 50 -33.70 -13.23 8.59
C GLU A 50 -34.03 -14.66 8.13
N PRO A 51 -33.41 -15.70 8.71
CA PRO A 51 -33.73 -17.08 8.38
C PRO A 51 -35.08 -17.46 8.92
N ILE A 52 -35.87 -18.13 8.06
CA ILE A 52 -37.22 -18.63 8.33
C ILE A 52 -37.25 -19.49 9.61
N PRO A 53 -38.19 -19.27 10.55
CA PRO A 53 -38.22 -19.99 11.82
C PRO A 53 -38.74 -21.41 11.64
N VAL A 54 -37.89 -22.39 11.91
CA VAL A 54 -38.29 -23.81 12.04
C VAL A 54 -38.94 -24.01 13.42
N LYS A 55 -40.21 -24.36 13.46
CA LYS A 55 -40.96 -24.75 14.66
C LYS A 55 -40.30 -25.94 15.36
N LYS A 56 -39.61 -25.72 16.48
CA LYS A 56 -39.17 -26.81 17.39
C LYS A 56 -40.04 -26.88 18.65
N SER A 57 -40.36 -28.12 19.04
CA SER A 57 -41.26 -28.45 20.12
C SER A 57 -40.83 -27.89 21.49
N LYS A 58 -41.76 -27.29 22.22
CA LYS A 58 -41.57 -26.58 23.48
C LYS A 58 -41.01 -27.40 24.67
N LYS A 59 -40.93 -28.72 24.61
CA LYS A 59 -40.43 -29.55 25.73
C LYS A 59 -38.92 -29.66 25.84
N LYS A 60 -38.15 -29.47 24.76
CA LYS A 60 -36.67 -29.45 24.79
C LYS A 60 -36.10 -28.07 25.17
N LEU A 61 -36.89 -27.01 25.04
CA LEU A 61 -36.45 -25.64 25.31
C LEU A 61 -36.23 -25.41 26.80
N PHE A 62 -37.08 -25.95 27.69
CA PHE A 62 -36.95 -25.75 29.15
C PHE A 62 -35.69 -26.44 29.74
N ILE A 63 -35.26 -27.58 29.20
CA ILE A 63 -34.05 -28.26 29.64
C ILE A 63 -32.80 -27.51 29.19
N ILE A 64 -32.80 -26.92 27.98
CA ILE A 64 -31.67 -26.13 27.45
C ILE A 64 -31.56 -24.78 28.16
N ILE A 65 -32.69 -24.13 28.50
CA ILE A 65 -32.70 -22.87 29.24
C ILE A 65 -32.23 -23.10 30.67
N GLY A 66 -32.62 -24.21 31.33
CA GLY A 66 -32.15 -24.57 32.68
C GLY A 66 -30.63 -24.85 32.70
N ALA A 67 -30.11 -25.56 31.70
CA ALA A 67 -28.68 -25.81 31.57
C ALA A 67 -27.86 -24.54 31.23
N ALA A 68 -28.40 -23.68 30.36
CA ALA A 68 -27.78 -22.40 30.03
C ALA A 68 -27.79 -21.43 31.24
N ALA A 69 -28.85 -21.40 32.03
CA ALA A 69 -28.90 -20.60 33.25
C ALA A 69 -27.91 -21.09 34.32
N LEU A 70 -27.71 -22.41 34.46
CA LEU A 70 -26.73 -22.96 35.37
C LEU A 70 -25.28 -22.62 34.92
N VAL A 71 -25.00 -22.76 33.63
CA VAL A 71 -23.68 -22.37 33.06
C VAL A 71 -23.44 -20.85 33.23
N LEU A 72 -24.46 -20.02 33.03
CA LEU A 72 -24.36 -18.57 33.25
C LEU A 72 -24.07 -18.23 34.69
N VAL A 73 -24.74 -18.90 35.67
CA VAL A 73 -24.49 -18.72 37.10
C VAL A 73 -23.07 -19.16 37.48
N ILE A 74 -22.59 -20.27 36.91
CA ILE A 74 -21.22 -20.74 37.12
C ILE A 74 -20.21 -19.74 36.50
N LEU A 75 -20.47 -19.22 35.30
CA LEU A 75 -19.64 -18.19 34.66
C LEU A 75 -19.62 -16.88 35.46
N ILE A 76 -20.76 -16.46 35.99
CA ILE A 76 -20.84 -15.27 36.86
C ILE A 76 -20.11 -15.52 38.19
N ALA A 77 -20.21 -16.71 38.76
CA ALA A 77 -19.48 -17.07 39.98
C ALA A 77 -17.96 -17.13 39.73
N VAL A 78 -17.53 -17.70 38.58
CA VAL A 78 -16.11 -17.71 38.19
C VAL A 78 -15.63 -16.28 37.89
N LEU A 79 -16.44 -15.47 37.21
CA LEU A 79 -16.11 -14.07 36.95
C LEU A 79 -16.02 -13.25 38.25
N LEU A 80 -16.94 -13.47 39.20
CA LEU A 80 -16.88 -12.88 40.55
C LEU A 80 -15.64 -13.37 41.34
N ILE A 81 -15.27 -14.65 41.24
CA ILE A 81 -14.07 -15.17 41.87
C ILE A 81 -12.79 -14.61 41.20
N VAL A 82 -12.82 -14.41 39.88
CA VAL A 82 -11.71 -13.77 39.12
C VAL A 82 -11.64 -12.27 39.42
N LEU A 83 -12.80 -11.61 39.56
CA LEU A 83 -12.86 -10.19 39.96
C LEU A 83 -12.50 -9.97 41.43
N LEU A 84 -12.81 -10.95 42.32
CA LEU A 84 -12.42 -10.94 43.71
C LEU A 84 -10.99 -11.46 43.97
N LYS A 85 -10.43 -12.23 43.02
CA LYS A 85 -9.02 -12.57 42.92
C LYS A 85 -8.24 -11.61 42.01
N LYS A 86 -8.77 -10.43 41.71
CA LYS A 86 -7.91 -9.36 41.25
C LYS A 86 -6.87 -9.21 42.33
N ASP A 87 -5.67 -9.63 41.98
CA ASP A 87 -4.51 -9.55 42.84
C ASP A 87 -4.60 -8.23 43.60
N LYS A 88 -4.63 -8.30 44.91
CA LYS A 88 -4.09 -7.21 45.69
C LYS A 88 -2.64 -7.09 45.18
N LYS A 89 -2.44 -6.24 44.07
CA LYS A 89 -1.26 -5.45 44.11
C LYS A 89 -1.25 -4.92 45.52
N GLU A 90 -0.21 -5.27 46.29
CA GLU A 90 0.09 -4.55 47.49
C GLU A 90 0.13 -3.09 47.07
N GLU A 91 -1.00 -2.41 47.15
CA GLU A 91 -1.04 -0.96 47.21
C GLU A 91 -0.18 -0.67 48.40
N ILE A 92 1.09 -0.36 48.15
CA ILE A 92 1.95 0.21 49.18
C ILE A 92 1.13 1.36 49.67
N ASP A 93 0.81 1.32 50.97
CA ASP A 93 -0.01 2.35 51.61
C ASP A 93 0.78 3.67 51.57
N THR A 94 0.70 4.32 50.39
CA THR A 94 1.36 5.57 50.08
C THR A 94 0.87 6.67 51.00
N THR A 95 -0.37 6.59 51.50
CA THR A 95 -0.96 7.48 52.49
C THR A 95 -0.26 7.34 53.82
N ALA A 96 0.09 6.11 54.25
CA ALA A 96 0.87 5.88 55.43
C ALA A 96 2.31 6.37 55.30
N ILE A 97 2.93 6.23 54.12
CA ILE A 97 4.28 6.77 53.84
C ILE A 97 4.22 8.30 53.89
N VAL A 98 3.24 8.93 53.23
CA VAL A 98 3.07 10.40 53.22
C VAL A 98 2.80 10.92 54.62
N LYS A 99 1.89 10.28 55.41
CA LYS A 99 1.61 10.66 56.79
C LYS A 99 2.84 10.52 57.70
N ASN A 100 3.62 9.43 57.56
CA ASN A 100 4.85 9.27 58.31
C ASN A 100 5.91 10.32 57.97
N ILE A 101 5.95 10.75 56.70
CA ILE A 101 6.82 11.84 56.26
C ILE A 101 6.30 13.14 56.86
N GLU A 102 5.00 13.47 56.71
CA GLU A 102 4.37 14.68 57.25
C GLU A 102 4.53 14.83 58.75
N ASN A 103 4.37 13.73 59.53
CA ASN A 103 4.56 13.76 60.99
C ASN A 103 6.03 13.97 61.39
N ASN A 104 7.01 13.56 60.59
CA ASN A 104 8.43 13.81 60.82
C ASN A 104 8.88 15.21 60.51
N TYR A 105 8.08 15.99 59.68
CA TYR A 105 8.41 17.36 59.28
C TYR A 105 8.20 18.38 60.41
N GLN A 106 7.36 18.12 61.38
CA GLN A 106 7.00 19.10 62.41
C GLN A 106 8.05 19.32 63.50
N THR A 107 9.19 18.56 63.51
CA THR A 107 10.06 18.58 64.70
C THR A 107 11.56 18.58 64.49
N GLN A 108 12.18 18.64 63.27
CA GLN A 108 13.66 18.59 63.17
C GLN A 108 14.27 19.38 62.00
N ASN A 109 15.43 20.04 62.26
CA ASN A 109 16.38 20.48 61.25
C ASN A 109 16.97 19.26 60.53
N PHE A 110 16.71 19.13 59.24
CA PHE A 110 17.17 17.98 58.42
C PHE A 110 18.61 18.18 57.97
N GLY A 111 19.50 17.20 58.24
CA GLY A 111 20.83 17.14 57.57
C GLY A 111 20.68 16.71 56.09
N ALA A 112 21.65 17.05 55.25
CA ALA A 112 21.68 16.78 53.82
C ALA A 112 21.33 15.31 53.45
N SER A 113 21.82 14.35 54.23
CA SER A 113 21.55 12.90 53.98
C SER A 113 20.07 12.50 54.09
N LYS A 114 19.26 13.25 54.83
CA LYS A 114 17.84 12.99 55.03
C LYS A 114 17.00 13.57 53.91
N ILE A 115 17.44 14.66 53.32
CA ILE A 115 16.84 15.26 52.09
C ILE A 115 17.06 14.34 50.92
N ASP A 116 18.25 13.77 50.77
CA ASP A 116 18.59 12.79 49.72
C ASP A 116 17.71 11.51 49.85
N GLU A 117 17.50 11.03 51.07
CA GLU A 117 16.64 9.89 51.31
C GLU A 117 15.17 10.18 50.95
N MET A 118 14.69 11.40 51.21
CA MET A 118 13.33 11.84 50.84
C MET A 118 13.19 12.04 49.34
N ILE A 119 14.18 12.58 48.65
CA ILE A 119 14.23 12.68 47.20
C ILE A 119 14.16 11.28 46.58
N ASN A 120 14.96 10.33 47.08
CA ASN A 120 14.95 8.95 46.59
C ASN A 120 13.59 8.29 46.78
N LYS A 121 12.90 8.53 47.91
CA LYS A 121 11.54 8.03 48.15
C LYS A 121 10.52 8.67 47.18
N ALA A 122 10.62 9.99 46.94
CA ALA A 122 9.76 10.67 45.99
C ALA A 122 9.97 10.13 44.57
N ASN A 123 11.22 9.90 44.16
CA ASN A 123 11.56 9.30 42.86
C ASN A 123 10.97 7.89 42.75
N GLN A 124 11.10 7.04 43.80
CA GLN A 124 10.52 5.71 43.80
C GLN A 124 8.99 5.70 43.71
N LEU A 125 8.32 6.63 44.38
CA LEU A 125 6.86 6.79 44.26
C LEU A 125 6.46 7.21 42.87
N TYR A 126 7.24 8.12 42.28
CA TYR A 126 7.01 8.55 40.90
C TYR A 126 7.15 7.41 39.88
N GLU A 127 8.25 6.64 39.98
CA GLU A 127 8.50 5.47 39.11
C GLU A 127 7.43 4.38 39.23
N ARG A 128 6.81 4.26 40.41
CA ARG A 128 5.70 3.33 40.70
C ARG A 128 4.33 3.87 40.25
N GLY A 129 4.27 5.05 39.63
CA GLY A 129 3.05 5.65 39.10
C GLY A 129 2.29 6.54 40.10
N ASN A 130 2.77 6.70 41.32
CA ASN A 130 2.13 7.53 42.36
C ASN A 130 2.60 9.00 42.24
N LYS A 131 2.33 9.61 41.09
CA LYS A 131 2.85 10.94 40.72
C LYS A 131 2.39 12.06 41.65
N PHE A 132 1.15 11.98 42.12
CA PHE A 132 0.58 12.98 43.01
C PHE A 132 1.31 13.04 44.37
N GLU A 133 1.52 11.88 44.99
CA GLU A 133 2.24 11.75 46.25
C GLU A 133 3.71 12.15 46.12
N ALA A 134 4.35 11.77 45.03
CA ALA A 134 5.72 12.20 44.71
C ALA A 134 5.81 13.72 44.60
N LEU A 135 4.87 14.38 43.88
CA LEU A 135 4.80 15.83 43.78
C LEU A 135 4.67 16.51 45.14
N LYS A 136 3.77 15.99 45.98
CA LYS A 136 3.57 16.53 47.34
C LYS A 136 4.83 16.46 48.20
N ILE A 137 5.63 15.38 48.07
CA ILE A 137 6.91 15.27 48.78
C ILE A 137 7.94 16.28 48.21
N TYR A 138 8.02 16.46 46.88
CA TYR A 138 8.89 17.48 46.31
C TYR A 138 8.51 18.90 46.73
N GLU A 139 7.23 19.22 46.78
CA GLU A 139 6.73 20.51 47.26
C GLU A 139 7.16 20.75 48.74
N ASN A 140 7.08 19.74 49.60
CA ASN A 140 7.52 19.85 50.96
C ASN A 140 9.04 20.02 51.10
N ILE A 141 9.83 19.26 50.32
CA ILE A 141 11.31 19.40 50.30
C ILE A 141 11.74 20.76 49.75
N ALA A 142 11.00 21.38 48.85
CA ALA A 142 11.27 22.67 48.29
C ALA A 142 11.36 23.79 49.36
N VAL A 143 10.71 23.63 50.52
CA VAL A 143 10.79 24.54 51.66
C VAL A 143 12.17 24.46 52.35
N TYR A 144 12.83 23.32 52.33
CA TYR A 144 14.07 23.08 53.06
C TYR A 144 15.35 23.18 52.23
N ASN A 145 15.26 22.84 50.93
CA ASN A 145 16.37 22.96 50.02
C ASN A 145 15.85 23.39 48.63
N GLN A 146 15.76 24.71 48.46
CA GLN A 146 15.00 25.34 47.39
C GLN A 146 15.49 24.92 45.98
N SER A 147 16.81 24.90 45.72
CA SER A 147 17.30 24.63 44.38
C SER A 147 17.14 23.18 43.95
N LEU A 148 17.56 22.20 44.75
CA LEU A 148 17.51 20.78 44.39
C LEU A 148 16.07 20.28 44.33
N SER A 149 15.20 20.76 45.23
CA SER A 149 13.79 20.39 45.20
C SER A 149 12.99 21.13 44.12
N ASN A 150 13.35 22.36 43.78
CA ASN A 150 12.74 23.09 42.68
C ASN A 150 13.05 22.44 41.32
N TYR A 151 14.26 21.91 41.10
CA TYR A 151 14.56 21.09 39.92
C TYR A 151 13.71 19.84 39.86
N ASN A 152 13.66 19.02 40.92
CA ASN A 152 12.87 17.79 40.95
C ASN A 152 11.35 18.05 40.86
N LEU A 153 10.89 19.16 41.45
CA LEU A 153 9.50 19.62 41.32
C LEU A 153 9.20 19.96 39.86
N GLY A 154 10.05 20.73 39.19
CA GLY A 154 9.93 21.07 37.78
C GLY A 154 9.89 19.85 36.87
N VAL A 155 10.75 18.87 37.10
CA VAL A 155 10.73 17.59 36.37
C VAL A 155 9.42 16.82 36.60
N SER A 156 8.93 16.79 37.84
CA SER A 156 7.65 16.12 38.13
C SER A 156 6.45 16.81 37.49
N GLN A 157 6.42 18.15 37.50
CA GLN A 157 5.40 18.96 36.83
C GLN A 157 5.45 18.79 35.29
N MET A 158 6.63 18.83 34.70
CA MET A 158 6.84 18.57 33.28
C MET A 158 6.31 17.18 32.88
N LYS A 159 6.61 16.15 33.67
CA LYS A 159 6.07 14.79 33.44
C LYS A 159 4.55 14.65 33.65
N GLN A 160 3.90 15.63 34.26
CA GLN A 160 2.45 15.75 34.38
C GLN A 160 1.86 16.69 33.32
N GLU A 161 2.64 17.08 32.31
CA GLU A 161 2.22 18.01 31.23
C GLU A 161 1.89 19.43 31.73
N LYS A 162 2.33 19.77 32.94
CA LYS A 162 2.13 21.10 33.55
C LYS A 162 3.31 22.01 33.23
N CYS A 163 3.53 22.29 31.96
CA CYS A 163 4.72 23.00 31.50
C CYS A 163 4.82 24.44 32.02
N ASP A 164 3.70 25.14 32.21
CA ASP A 164 3.71 26.50 32.80
C ASP A 164 4.27 26.51 34.23
N GLU A 165 3.79 25.56 35.08
CA GLU A 165 4.28 25.41 36.46
C GLU A 165 5.73 24.94 36.48
N ALA A 166 6.11 24.00 35.59
CA ALA A 166 7.45 23.46 35.48
C ALA A 166 8.50 24.56 35.15
N ILE A 167 8.19 25.47 34.22
CA ILE A 167 9.06 26.59 33.88
C ILE A 167 9.32 27.48 35.11
N ILE A 168 8.30 27.73 35.94
CA ILE A 168 8.46 28.53 37.17
C ILE A 168 9.43 27.83 38.13
N SER A 169 9.28 26.51 38.30
CA SER A 169 10.15 25.72 39.18
C SER A 169 11.59 25.65 38.63
N PHE A 170 11.75 25.43 37.32
CA PHE A 170 13.10 25.46 36.70
C PHE A 170 13.78 26.85 36.79
N ASN A 171 13.01 27.95 36.64
CA ASN A 171 13.58 29.30 36.84
C ASN A 171 14.07 29.52 38.27
N LYS A 172 13.38 28.99 39.28
CA LYS A 172 13.84 29.03 40.66
C LYS A 172 15.14 28.23 40.83
N ALA A 173 15.21 27.01 40.28
CA ALA A 173 16.43 26.20 40.31
C ALA A 173 17.60 26.88 39.62
N ILE A 174 17.38 27.54 38.46
CA ILE A 174 18.40 28.34 37.75
C ILE A 174 18.89 29.50 38.60
N THR A 175 17.96 30.20 39.29
CA THR A 175 18.32 31.34 40.16
C THR A 175 19.23 30.92 41.31
N ASP A 176 18.99 29.76 41.87
CA ASP A 176 19.75 29.19 42.99
C ASP A 176 21.10 28.56 42.56
N ARG A 177 21.40 28.56 41.28
CA ARG A 177 22.65 28.10 40.65
C ARG A 177 22.98 26.62 40.85
N GLU A 178 21.98 25.77 41.03
CA GLU A 178 22.15 24.31 41.03
C GLU A 178 21.45 23.69 39.81
N ASN A 179 22.08 22.71 39.20
CA ASN A 179 21.55 22.05 37.98
C ASN A 179 21.15 23.05 36.87
N THR A 180 21.90 24.14 36.72
CA THR A 180 21.50 25.31 35.94
C THR A 180 21.31 24.97 34.45
N ALA A 181 22.28 24.27 33.87
CA ALA A 181 22.21 23.91 32.44
C ALA A 181 21.04 22.96 32.15
N VAL A 182 20.88 21.92 32.95
CA VAL A 182 19.78 20.94 32.73
C VAL A 182 18.40 21.51 33.03
N SER A 183 18.31 22.44 34.05
CA SER A 183 17.06 23.16 34.32
C SER A 183 16.68 24.07 33.16
N ALA A 184 17.64 24.72 32.54
CA ALA A 184 17.42 25.56 31.36
C ALA A 184 17.02 24.68 30.12
N ILE A 185 17.64 23.51 29.92
CA ILE A 185 17.24 22.57 28.86
C ILE A 185 15.77 22.14 29.06
N ASN A 186 15.39 21.75 30.27
CA ASN A 186 14.01 21.31 30.57
C ASN A 186 13.00 22.46 30.40
N ALA A 187 13.36 23.68 30.82
CA ALA A 187 12.52 24.87 30.59
C ALA A 187 12.38 25.20 29.10
N ALA A 188 13.44 24.96 28.28
CA ALA A 188 13.36 25.08 26.84
C ALA A 188 12.37 24.05 26.25
N VAL A 189 12.45 22.77 26.64
CA VAL A 189 11.52 21.72 26.19
C VAL A 189 10.07 22.09 26.54
N CYS A 190 9.80 22.48 27.79
CA CYS A 190 8.49 22.97 28.19
C CYS A 190 8.02 24.18 27.36
N SER A 191 8.93 25.08 26.98
CA SER A 191 8.59 26.23 26.14
C SER A 191 8.17 25.83 24.72
N LEU A 192 8.71 24.74 24.18
CA LEU A 192 8.26 24.19 22.91
C LEU A 192 6.86 23.60 23.00
N GLU A 193 6.56 22.85 24.06
CA GLU A 193 5.21 22.30 24.28
C GLU A 193 4.16 23.41 24.36
N LEU A 194 4.53 24.55 24.93
CA LEU A 194 3.70 25.76 24.98
C LEU A 194 3.74 26.62 23.68
N ASN A 195 4.31 26.12 22.60
CA ASN A 195 4.48 26.82 21.32
C ASN A 195 5.21 28.19 21.43
N SER A 196 6.08 28.35 22.41
CA SER A 196 6.82 29.59 22.65
C SER A 196 8.26 29.50 22.14
N THR A 197 8.46 29.65 20.83
CA THR A 197 9.82 29.64 20.20
C THR A 197 10.77 30.66 20.79
N LYS A 198 10.26 31.83 21.20
CA LYS A 198 11.07 32.89 21.83
C LYS A 198 11.68 32.43 23.16
N ASN A 199 10.84 31.81 24.02
CA ASN A 199 11.31 31.31 25.31
C ASN A 199 12.23 30.11 25.13
N PHE A 200 11.89 29.20 24.17
CA PHE A 200 12.77 28.10 23.81
C PHE A 200 14.18 28.56 23.47
N ASN A 201 14.34 29.52 22.54
CA ASN A 201 15.63 30.04 22.13
C ASN A 201 16.39 30.72 23.30
N TYR A 202 15.65 31.41 24.16
CA TYR A 202 16.21 32.04 25.36
C TYR A 202 16.82 30.99 26.31
N TYR A 203 16.06 29.93 26.63
CA TYR A 203 16.54 28.90 27.56
C TYR A 203 17.67 28.04 26.97
N ILE A 204 17.62 27.71 25.66
CA ILE A 204 18.75 27.02 25.02
C ILE A 204 20.01 27.87 25.03
N GLY A 205 19.93 29.18 24.77
CA GLY A 205 21.04 30.07 24.89
C GLY A 205 21.58 30.19 26.32
N LEU A 206 20.66 30.18 27.31
CA LEU A 206 21.02 30.17 28.72
C LEU A 206 21.75 28.88 29.11
N ALA A 207 21.21 27.70 28.70
CA ALA A 207 21.85 26.41 28.92
C ALA A 207 23.28 26.35 28.34
N ASP A 208 23.46 26.81 27.11
CA ASP A 208 24.75 26.87 26.44
C ASP A 208 25.78 27.74 27.24
N SER A 209 25.32 28.86 27.78
CA SER A 209 26.15 29.73 28.59
C SER A 209 26.58 29.09 29.91
N PHE A 210 25.74 28.28 30.53
CA PHE A 210 26.04 27.64 31.81
C PHE A 210 26.88 26.37 31.67
N LEU A 211 26.79 25.66 30.51
CA LEU A 211 27.60 24.45 30.27
C LEU A 211 29.10 24.66 30.48
N GLN A 212 29.63 25.88 30.22
CA GLN A 212 31.03 26.19 30.43
C GLN A 212 31.46 26.06 31.91
N TYR A 213 30.53 26.23 32.83
CA TYR A 213 30.76 26.16 34.27
C TYR A 213 30.44 24.79 34.87
N GLU A 214 29.79 23.90 34.10
CA GLU A 214 29.38 22.55 34.51
C GLU A 214 30.22 21.43 33.86
N ASN A 215 31.41 21.75 33.37
CA ASN A 215 32.30 20.80 32.68
C ASN A 215 32.75 19.59 33.53
N SER A 216 32.62 19.68 34.84
CA SER A 216 32.90 18.59 35.80
C SER A 216 31.71 17.65 36.02
N SER A 217 30.54 17.97 35.45
CA SER A 217 29.37 17.13 35.56
C SER A 217 29.59 15.77 34.85
N PRO A 218 29.20 14.65 35.47
CA PRO A 218 29.26 13.34 34.81
C PRO A 218 28.43 13.28 33.50
N LEU A 219 27.42 14.15 33.37
CA LEU A 219 26.55 14.22 32.20
C LEU A 219 26.89 15.37 31.25
N TYR A 220 28.06 16.01 31.43
CA TYR A 220 28.44 17.17 30.62
C TYR A 220 28.32 16.93 29.12
N SER A 221 28.89 15.83 28.59
CA SER A 221 28.86 15.55 27.16
C SER A 221 27.44 15.31 26.66
N TYR A 222 26.56 14.74 27.49
CA TYR A 222 25.16 14.53 27.15
C TYR A 222 24.39 15.86 27.08
N TYR A 223 24.55 16.74 28.08
CA TYR A 223 23.94 18.08 28.06
C TYR A 223 24.47 18.93 26.92
N TYR A 224 25.75 18.85 26.64
CA TYR A 224 26.36 19.54 25.51
C TYR A 224 25.76 19.03 24.18
N ALA A 225 25.60 17.74 24.05
CA ALA A 225 24.95 17.14 22.88
C ALA A 225 23.47 17.55 22.74
N LEU A 226 22.70 17.59 23.84
CA LEU A 226 21.31 18.07 23.83
C LEU A 226 21.20 19.52 23.37
N VAL A 227 22.05 20.44 23.93
CA VAL A 227 22.03 21.84 23.52
C VAL A 227 22.38 21.99 22.05
N ASN A 228 23.39 21.27 21.55
CA ASN A 228 23.75 21.31 20.13
C ASN A 228 22.67 20.66 19.24
N TYR A 229 22.02 19.59 19.69
CA TYR A 229 20.85 18.99 19.01
C TYR A 229 19.76 20.05 18.84
N TYR A 230 19.38 20.75 19.90
CA TYR A 230 18.35 21.79 19.86
C TYR A 230 18.72 23.04 19.08
N LYS A 231 20.02 23.31 18.92
CA LYS A 231 20.55 24.38 18.05
C LYS A 231 20.65 23.97 16.58
N GLY A 232 20.40 22.69 16.26
CA GLY A 232 20.58 22.15 14.92
C GLY A 232 22.03 21.78 14.55
N ASN A 233 22.96 21.86 15.49
CA ASN A 233 24.37 21.50 15.30
C ASN A 233 24.56 19.99 15.46
N TYR A 234 24.02 19.22 14.54
CA TYR A 234 23.90 17.75 14.65
C TYR A 234 25.25 17.03 14.67
N TYR A 235 26.24 17.52 13.93
CA TYR A 235 27.57 16.90 13.90
C TYR A 235 28.34 17.11 15.22
N GLU A 236 28.26 18.28 15.81
CA GLU A 236 28.84 18.58 17.12
C GLU A 236 28.18 17.77 18.23
N ALA A 237 26.83 17.59 18.14
CA ALA A 237 26.11 16.73 19.05
C ALA A 237 26.57 15.28 18.94
N LEU A 238 26.68 14.72 17.71
CA LEU A 238 27.17 13.36 17.49
C LEU A 238 28.63 13.18 17.99
N GLN A 239 29.49 14.19 17.79
CA GLN A 239 30.87 14.15 18.29
C GLN A 239 30.88 14.05 19.83
N ALA A 240 30.09 14.86 20.52
CA ALA A 240 29.98 14.83 21.98
C ALA A 240 29.43 13.46 22.46
N LEU A 241 28.46 12.90 21.78
CA LEU A 241 27.88 11.58 22.10
C LEU A 241 28.83 10.42 21.81
N SER A 242 29.85 10.61 20.96
CA SER A 242 30.85 9.57 20.70
C SER A 242 31.92 9.51 21.81
N HIS A 243 32.00 10.53 22.67
CA HIS A 243 32.92 10.61 23.79
C HIS A 243 32.15 10.87 25.11
N PRO A 244 31.42 9.87 25.60
CA PRO A 244 30.58 10.03 26.78
C PRO A 244 31.43 10.31 28.03
N SER A 245 30.98 11.26 28.88
CA SER A 245 31.65 11.59 30.14
C SER A 245 31.37 10.54 31.23
N THR A 246 30.37 9.66 31.02
CA THR A 246 30.00 8.59 31.94
C THR A 246 29.51 7.35 31.17
N GLU A 247 29.72 6.18 31.81
CA GLU A 247 29.24 4.90 31.29
C GLU A 247 27.79 4.60 31.73
N ASP A 248 27.25 5.34 32.69
CA ASP A 248 25.95 5.01 33.32
C ASP A 248 24.75 5.31 32.42
N TYR A 249 24.90 6.18 31.43
CA TYR A 249 23.82 6.63 30.52
C TYR A 249 24.00 6.13 29.07
N LYS A 250 24.60 4.96 28.89
CA LYS A 250 24.86 4.42 27.52
C LYS A 250 23.61 4.35 26.66
N GLY A 251 22.47 3.99 27.24
CA GLY A 251 21.20 3.90 26.54
C GLY A 251 20.75 5.24 26.01
N GLU A 252 20.80 6.29 26.83
CA GLU A 252 20.39 7.64 26.48
C GLU A 252 21.32 8.27 25.45
N TYR A 253 22.63 8.04 25.56
CA TYR A 253 23.60 8.44 24.53
C TYR A 253 23.32 7.76 23.19
N ALA A 254 23.04 6.48 23.20
CA ALA A 254 22.69 5.71 21.99
C ALA A 254 21.37 6.19 21.40
N TYR A 255 20.36 6.44 22.24
CA TYR A 255 19.04 6.92 21.81
C TYR A 255 19.13 8.30 21.12
N LEU A 256 19.82 9.27 21.75
CA LEU A 256 20.01 10.60 21.15
C LEU A 256 20.86 10.53 19.87
N SER A 257 21.89 9.68 19.85
CA SER A 257 22.68 9.44 18.64
C SER A 257 21.82 8.88 17.50
N ALA A 258 20.99 7.88 17.79
CA ALA A 258 20.07 7.29 16.80
C ALA A 258 19.07 8.32 16.28
N LYS A 259 18.52 9.16 17.17
CA LYS A 259 17.60 10.24 16.80
C LYS A 259 18.26 11.23 15.82
N ILE A 260 19.49 11.66 16.11
CA ILE A 260 20.24 12.58 15.24
C ILE A 260 20.58 11.92 13.90
N LEU A 261 21.05 10.67 13.90
CA LEU A 261 21.37 9.93 12.69
C LEU A 261 20.14 9.77 11.81
N SER A 262 18.98 9.48 12.41
CA SER A 262 17.71 9.40 11.67
C SER A 262 17.29 10.73 11.05
N LEU A 263 17.50 11.86 11.74
CA LEU A 263 17.28 13.20 11.17
C LEU A 263 18.21 13.50 9.98
N LEU A 264 19.41 12.92 9.98
CA LEU A 264 20.36 13.03 8.88
C LEU A 264 20.09 12.00 7.75
N GLY A 265 19.05 11.18 7.89
CA GLY A 265 18.69 10.15 6.91
C GLY A 265 19.51 8.85 6.97
N ASP A 266 20.34 8.68 8.01
CA ASP A 266 21.21 7.51 8.19
C ASP A 266 20.57 6.51 9.17
N ASP A 267 19.45 5.92 8.75
CA ASP A 267 18.66 5.00 9.58
C ASP A 267 19.41 3.69 9.89
N GLU A 268 20.31 3.24 9.01
CA GLU A 268 21.11 2.03 9.26
C GLU A 268 22.09 2.23 10.41
N ARG A 269 22.80 3.36 10.44
CA ARG A 269 23.69 3.69 11.57
C ARG A 269 22.91 4.02 12.83
N ALA A 270 21.71 4.60 12.72
CA ALA A 270 20.82 4.82 13.85
C ALA A 270 20.43 3.49 14.53
N ILE A 271 20.03 2.49 13.74
CA ILE A 271 19.74 1.14 14.23
C ILE A 271 20.98 0.55 14.88
N ALA A 272 22.14 0.57 14.24
CA ALA A 272 23.36 -0.01 14.76
C ALA A 272 23.79 0.61 16.09
N LYS A 273 23.47 1.87 16.34
CA LYS A 273 23.74 2.55 17.61
C LYS A 273 22.77 2.16 18.73
N LEU A 274 21.50 1.93 18.39
CA LEU A 274 20.43 1.71 19.37
C LEU A 274 20.17 0.22 19.66
N GLU A 275 20.47 -0.64 18.70
CA GLU A 275 20.21 -2.09 18.85
C GLU A 275 21.02 -2.68 20.01
N GLY A 276 20.35 -3.41 20.89
CA GLY A 276 20.94 -4.01 22.08
C GLY A 276 21.12 -3.04 23.26
N GLN A 277 20.80 -1.76 23.11
CA GLN A 277 20.87 -0.80 24.21
C GLN A 277 19.57 -0.78 25.02
N LYS A 278 19.70 -0.62 26.33
CA LYS A 278 18.57 -0.47 27.26
C LYS A 278 18.27 1.02 27.44
N ALA A 279 17.49 1.60 26.55
CA ALA A 279 16.98 2.96 26.70
C ALA A 279 15.47 2.94 26.75
N PHE A 280 14.89 3.93 27.42
CA PHE A 280 13.43 4.14 27.38
C PHE A 280 12.97 4.40 25.94
N LYS A 281 11.95 3.72 25.47
CA LYS A 281 11.45 3.79 24.07
C LYS A 281 12.41 3.25 22.99
N ALA A 282 13.53 2.63 23.32
CA ALA A 282 14.46 2.09 22.30
C ALA A 282 13.74 1.09 21.37
N ASP A 283 12.93 0.18 21.92
CA ASP A 283 12.19 -0.81 21.11
C ASP A 283 11.22 -0.13 20.12
N PHE A 284 10.49 0.91 20.56
CA PHE A 284 9.56 1.62 19.69
C PHE A 284 10.30 2.38 18.58
N THR A 285 11.40 3.06 18.92
CA THR A 285 12.22 3.76 17.94
C THR A 285 12.85 2.79 16.93
N LEU A 286 13.34 1.64 17.39
CA LEU A 286 13.83 0.58 16.49
C LEU A 286 12.74 0.08 15.54
N ALA A 287 11.51 -0.09 16.04
CA ALA A 287 10.38 -0.46 15.19
C ALA A 287 10.15 0.57 14.08
N GLN A 288 10.15 1.86 14.41
CA GLN A 288 9.98 2.93 13.42
C GLN A 288 11.15 2.96 12.41
N LEU A 289 12.40 2.83 12.86
CA LEU A 289 13.57 2.81 11.99
C LEU A 289 13.56 1.61 11.03
N TYR A 290 13.21 0.42 11.53
CA TYR A 290 13.08 -0.76 10.68
C TYR A 290 11.93 -0.62 9.67
N ALA A 291 10.80 -0.01 10.08
CA ALA A 291 9.69 0.27 9.17
C ALA A 291 10.10 1.25 8.04
N ARG A 292 10.87 2.30 8.36
CA ARG A 292 11.42 3.23 7.36
C ARG A 292 12.34 2.56 6.34
N LEU A 293 13.10 1.54 6.77
CA LEU A 293 13.94 0.74 5.88
C LEU A 293 13.17 -0.38 5.14
N GLY A 294 11.84 -0.45 5.28
CA GLY A 294 11.03 -1.50 4.67
C GLY A 294 11.22 -2.90 5.27
N LYS A 295 11.90 -3.00 6.42
CA LYS A 295 12.13 -4.28 7.14
C LYS A 295 10.97 -4.55 8.10
N TYR A 296 9.76 -4.74 7.54
CA TYR A 296 8.50 -4.76 8.29
C TYR A 296 8.41 -5.89 9.33
N ASP A 297 8.95 -7.09 9.06
CA ASP A 297 8.95 -8.19 10.03
C ASP A 297 9.70 -7.82 11.31
N LYS A 298 10.90 -7.23 11.16
CA LYS A 298 11.67 -6.74 12.31
C LYS A 298 10.97 -5.57 13.03
N ALA A 299 10.31 -4.70 12.27
CA ALA A 299 9.52 -3.62 12.86
C ALA A 299 8.40 -4.15 13.75
N ARG A 300 7.65 -5.16 13.30
CA ARG A 300 6.60 -5.85 14.10
C ARG A 300 7.16 -6.55 15.34
N ASP A 301 8.32 -7.20 15.23
CA ASP A 301 9.00 -7.81 16.38
C ASP A 301 9.32 -6.78 17.48
N TYR A 302 9.83 -5.61 17.06
CA TYR A 302 10.13 -4.52 18.00
C TYR A 302 8.88 -3.82 18.52
N LEU A 303 7.79 -3.68 17.73
CA LEU A 303 6.49 -3.19 18.22
C LEU A 303 5.92 -4.11 19.31
N THR A 304 6.02 -5.42 19.11
CA THR A 304 5.60 -6.41 20.11
C THR A 304 6.39 -6.26 21.43
N LYS A 305 7.68 -5.93 21.39
CA LYS A 305 8.47 -5.62 22.59
C LYS A 305 8.05 -4.29 23.20
N ALA A 306 7.88 -3.26 22.37
CA ALA A 306 7.48 -1.92 22.81
C ALA A 306 6.10 -1.91 23.47
N SER A 307 5.15 -2.72 23.02
CA SER A 307 3.79 -2.80 23.57
C SER A 307 3.75 -3.19 25.06
N LYS A 308 4.78 -3.89 25.53
CA LYS A 308 4.89 -4.31 26.94
C LYS A 308 5.34 -3.18 27.87
N ASN A 309 6.00 -2.16 27.34
CA ASN A 309 6.69 -1.13 28.10
C ASN A 309 6.18 0.30 27.78
N THR A 310 5.41 0.47 26.72
CA THR A 310 4.93 1.78 26.27
C THR A 310 3.50 2.03 26.77
N PRO A 311 3.23 3.14 27.48
CA PRO A 311 1.90 3.45 27.98
C PRO A 311 0.92 3.86 26.86
N ASN A 312 1.42 4.41 25.75
CA ASN A 312 0.60 4.87 24.62
C ASN A 312 0.35 3.73 23.61
N ILE A 313 -0.72 2.96 23.86
CA ILE A 313 -1.12 1.85 22.99
C ILE A 313 -1.61 2.34 21.63
N ASP A 314 -2.22 3.52 21.55
CA ASP A 314 -2.76 4.07 20.30
C ASP A 314 -1.63 4.36 19.30
N LEU A 315 -0.49 4.85 19.80
CA LEU A 315 0.70 5.07 18.97
C LEU A 315 1.23 3.76 18.37
N ILE A 316 1.25 2.68 19.14
CA ILE A 316 1.65 1.35 18.67
C ILE A 316 0.67 0.83 17.62
N LYS A 317 -0.64 0.90 17.88
CA LYS A 317 -1.68 0.48 16.93
C LYS A 317 -1.60 1.25 15.62
N MET A 318 -1.41 2.57 15.68
CA MET A 318 -1.28 3.38 14.47
C MET A 318 0.01 3.06 13.70
N THR A 319 1.12 2.77 14.40
CA THR A 319 2.36 2.34 13.71
C THR A 319 2.16 0.99 13.03
N GLU A 320 1.52 0.02 13.69
CA GLU A 320 1.17 -1.27 13.10
C GLU A 320 0.26 -1.10 11.88
N ALA A 321 -0.79 -0.27 12.01
CA ALA A 321 -1.68 0.03 10.89
C ALA A 321 -0.95 0.59 9.66
N LEU A 322 0.04 1.49 9.86
CA LEU A 322 0.83 2.01 8.74
C LEU A 322 1.74 0.95 8.12
N ILE A 323 2.29 0.04 8.94
CA ILE A 323 3.06 -1.11 8.44
C ILE A 323 2.15 -2.03 7.62
N ASP A 324 0.94 -2.32 8.12
CA ASP A 324 -0.05 -3.15 7.43
C ASP A 324 -0.49 -2.54 6.09
N LEU A 325 -0.69 -1.21 6.03
CA LEU A 325 -0.95 -0.51 4.76
C LEU A 325 0.23 -0.66 3.77
N LYS A 326 1.48 -0.65 4.26
CA LYS A 326 2.68 -0.85 3.42
C LYS A 326 2.86 -2.31 2.98
N THR A 327 2.40 -3.27 3.78
CA THR A 327 2.46 -4.72 3.46
C THR A 327 1.21 -5.24 2.75
N ALA A 328 0.28 -4.34 2.42
CA ALA A 328 -0.99 -4.65 1.75
C ALA A 328 -1.98 -5.49 2.61
N ASP A 329 -1.86 -5.41 3.93
CA ASP A 329 -2.78 -6.01 4.90
C ASP A 329 -3.85 -4.98 5.31
N TYR A 330 -4.61 -4.48 4.31
CA TYR A 330 -5.54 -3.35 4.48
C TYR A 330 -6.66 -3.63 5.50
N GLY A 331 -7.07 -4.89 5.65
CA GLY A 331 -8.11 -5.29 6.60
C GLY A 331 -7.65 -5.13 8.05
N ASP A 332 -6.42 -5.56 8.36
CA ASP A 332 -5.82 -5.44 9.69
C ASP A 332 -5.52 -3.97 10.01
N ALA A 333 -4.99 -3.22 9.03
CA ALA A 333 -4.84 -1.78 9.15
C ALA A 333 -6.16 -1.08 9.50
N ALA A 334 -7.26 -1.44 8.83
CA ALA A 334 -8.58 -0.89 9.12
C ALA A 334 -9.04 -1.22 10.54
N ALA A 335 -8.75 -2.43 11.06
CA ALA A 335 -9.10 -2.81 12.41
C ALA A 335 -8.35 -1.96 13.45
N PHE A 336 -7.03 -1.78 13.30
CA PHE A 336 -6.24 -0.96 14.22
C PHE A 336 -6.64 0.53 14.17
N ILE A 337 -6.81 1.11 12.98
CA ILE A 337 -7.26 2.50 12.84
C ILE A 337 -8.65 2.68 13.46
N LYS A 338 -9.57 1.71 13.26
CA LYS A 338 -10.90 1.75 13.82
C LYS A 338 -10.87 1.71 15.35
N ASP A 339 -10.07 0.84 15.95
CA ASP A 339 -9.93 0.77 17.41
C ASP A 339 -9.48 2.10 18.00
N VAL A 340 -8.51 2.78 17.39
CA VAL A 340 -8.05 4.10 17.82
C VAL A 340 -9.12 5.16 17.58
N TYR A 341 -9.80 5.11 16.43
CA TYR A 341 -10.87 6.06 16.08
C TYR A 341 -12.07 5.96 17.02
N ASP A 342 -12.48 4.75 17.39
CA ASP A 342 -13.63 4.52 18.29
C ASP A 342 -13.33 5.03 19.71
N TYR A 343 -12.07 5.02 20.15
CA TYR A 343 -11.65 5.61 21.42
C TYR A 343 -11.56 7.14 21.34
N ASN A 344 -10.92 7.68 20.29
CA ASN A 344 -10.80 9.12 20.05
C ASN A 344 -10.78 9.41 18.54
N ALA A 345 -11.89 9.92 18.02
CA ALA A 345 -12.10 10.15 16.59
C ALA A 345 -11.08 11.08 15.91
N SER A 346 -10.40 11.94 16.66
CA SER A 346 -9.37 12.85 16.13
C SER A 346 -7.95 12.28 16.19
N MET A 347 -7.75 11.13 16.86
CA MET A 347 -6.42 10.59 17.12
C MET A 347 -5.71 10.06 15.87
N PRO A 348 -6.36 9.31 14.95
CA PRO A 348 -5.69 8.76 13.78
C PRO A 348 -5.03 9.80 12.88
N SER A 349 -5.65 10.96 12.73
CA SER A 349 -5.11 12.07 11.93
C SER A 349 -4.06 12.91 12.65
N LYS A 350 -4.03 12.84 13.99
CA LYS A 350 -3.05 13.57 14.81
C LYS A 350 -1.74 12.79 14.99
N ILE A 351 -1.81 11.46 15.14
CA ILE A 351 -0.62 10.65 15.42
C ILE A 351 0.27 10.56 14.19
N TYR A 352 -0.29 10.15 13.04
CA TYR A 352 0.44 10.06 11.78
C TYR A 352 -0.43 10.58 10.65
N LYS A 353 -0.20 11.79 10.25
CA LYS A 353 -0.82 12.34 9.06
C LYS A 353 -0.15 11.74 7.84
N ILE A 354 -0.93 11.17 6.93
CA ILE A 354 -0.42 10.64 5.68
C ILE A 354 -0.65 11.62 4.53
N LYS A 355 0.25 11.56 3.57
CA LYS A 355 0.10 12.20 2.26
C LYS A 355 0.15 11.13 1.19
N THR A 356 -0.89 11.06 0.39
CA THR A 356 -0.92 10.16 -0.78
C THR A 356 0.06 10.66 -1.83
N ILE A 357 0.87 9.77 -2.34
CA ILE A 357 1.86 10.04 -3.37
C ILE A 357 1.75 8.99 -4.49
N LEU A 358 2.32 9.30 -5.63
CA LEU A 358 2.64 8.30 -6.62
C LEU A 358 4.00 7.68 -6.29
N LYS A 359 4.19 6.41 -6.62
CA LYS A 359 5.47 5.73 -6.41
C LYS A 359 6.59 6.45 -7.18
N PRO A 360 7.66 6.90 -6.52
CA PRO A 360 8.69 7.71 -7.17
C PRO A 360 9.39 7.02 -8.35
N ASP A 361 9.51 5.70 -8.33
CA ASP A 361 10.12 4.90 -9.40
C ASP A 361 9.30 4.86 -10.70
N LEU A 362 8.04 5.33 -10.67
CA LEU A 362 7.23 5.48 -11.90
C LEU A 362 7.78 6.57 -12.82
N PHE A 363 8.38 7.62 -12.30
CA PHE A 363 8.83 8.80 -13.05
C PHE A 363 10.27 9.22 -12.78
N ASP A 364 10.96 8.61 -11.83
CA ASP A 364 12.39 8.82 -11.57
C ASP A 364 13.21 7.68 -12.18
N VAL A 365 13.97 8.00 -13.23
CA VAL A 365 14.80 7.03 -13.95
C VAL A 365 15.85 6.39 -13.02
N SER A 366 16.43 7.17 -12.10
CA SER A 366 17.47 6.66 -11.20
C SER A 366 16.90 5.67 -10.20
N LEU A 367 15.70 5.96 -9.65
CA LEU A 367 14.98 5.05 -8.77
C LEU A 367 14.47 3.82 -9.52
N ALA A 368 13.92 4.00 -10.73
CA ALA A 368 13.51 2.88 -11.57
C ALA A 368 14.68 1.93 -11.91
N GLN A 369 15.87 2.50 -12.12
CA GLN A 369 17.09 1.73 -12.33
C GLN A 369 17.61 1.06 -11.05
N ALA A 370 17.48 1.73 -9.90
CA ALA A 370 17.86 1.16 -8.59
C ALA A 370 16.97 -0.04 -8.20
N HIS A 371 15.70 -0.02 -8.60
CA HIS A 371 14.73 -1.11 -8.38
C HIS A 371 14.66 -2.09 -9.56
N PHE A 372 15.59 -2.00 -10.50
CA PHE A 372 15.63 -2.92 -11.64
C PHE A 372 15.83 -4.37 -11.18
N SER A 373 15.02 -5.25 -11.74
CA SER A 373 15.14 -6.69 -11.60
C SER A 373 14.81 -7.34 -12.93
N ASP A 374 15.60 -8.32 -13.36
CA ASP A 374 15.33 -9.09 -14.57
C ASP A 374 13.96 -9.78 -14.58
N ASP A 375 13.41 -10.06 -13.38
CA ASP A 375 12.13 -10.73 -13.24
C ASP A 375 10.92 -9.80 -13.39
N MET A 376 11.11 -8.47 -13.44
CA MET A 376 10.00 -7.51 -13.55
C MET A 376 9.12 -7.69 -14.80
N PHE A 377 9.68 -8.27 -15.87
CA PHE A 377 8.96 -8.57 -17.12
C PHE A 377 8.30 -9.95 -17.10
N PHE A 378 8.60 -10.78 -16.10
CA PHE A 378 8.12 -12.15 -15.97
C PHE A 378 7.45 -12.43 -14.62
N ASP A 379 6.99 -11.40 -13.90
CA ASP A 379 6.15 -11.62 -12.73
C ASP A 379 4.88 -12.42 -13.10
N ARG A 380 4.17 -12.92 -12.10
CA ARG A 380 3.01 -13.77 -12.30
C ARG A 380 1.97 -13.13 -13.23
N THR A 381 1.66 -11.87 -13.03
CA THR A 381 0.67 -11.13 -13.83
C THR A 381 1.15 -10.95 -15.27
N ARG A 382 2.41 -10.58 -15.50
CA ARG A 382 2.96 -10.38 -16.83
C ARG A 382 3.01 -11.69 -17.64
N ARG A 383 3.29 -12.83 -17.00
CA ARG A 383 3.19 -14.15 -17.64
C ARG A 383 1.78 -14.42 -18.16
N TYR A 384 0.77 -14.13 -17.37
CA TYR A 384 -0.63 -14.30 -17.76
C TYR A 384 -1.05 -13.32 -18.86
N GLU A 385 -0.70 -12.03 -18.74
CA GLU A 385 -0.95 -11.03 -19.79
C GLU A 385 -0.30 -11.42 -21.12
N THR A 386 0.91 -12.01 -21.08
CA THR A 386 1.61 -12.52 -22.28
C THR A 386 0.82 -13.67 -22.94
N LEU A 387 0.25 -14.58 -22.15
CA LEU A 387 -0.59 -15.65 -22.68
C LEU A 387 -1.87 -15.10 -23.32
N PHE A 388 -2.55 -14.13 -22.70
CA PHE A 388 -3.72 -13.48 -23.31
C PHE A 388 -3.37 -12.76 -24.61
N TYR A 389 -2.19 -12.13 -24.66
CA TYR A 389 -1.74 -11.41 -25.84
C TYR A 389 -1.55 -12.32 -27.05
N PHE A 390 -0.93 -13.48 -26.87
CA PHE A 390 -0.70 -14.45 -27.95
C PHE A 390 -1.83 -15.48 -28.13
N ALA A 391 -2.89 -15.41 -27.34
CA ALA A 391 -4.02 -16.31 -27.47
C ALA A 391 -4.82 -16.05 -28.76
N PRO A 392 -5.25 -17.10 -29.46
CA PRO A 392 -6.01 -16.95 -30.70
C PRO A 392 -7.45 -16.50 -30.43
N TYR A 393 -7.94 -15.56 -31.23
CA TYR A 393 -9.37 -15.34 -31.38
C TYR A 393 -10.01 -16.53 -32.10
N LYS A 394 -11.22 -16.90 -31.71
CA LYS A 394 -11.93 -18.03 -32.25
C LYS A 394 -12.95 -17.59 -33.30
N VAL A 395 -13.00 -18.31 -34.39
CA VAL A 395 -14.02 -18.16 -35.44
C VAL A 395 -15.06 -19.26 -35.28
N PHE A 396 -16.23 -19.01 -35.84
CA PHE A 396 -17.29 -20.02 -35.86
C PHE A 396 -16.95 -21.12 -36.86
N ASP A 397 -16.85 -22.36 -36.39
CA ASP A 397 -16.64 -23.52 -37.21
C ASP A 397 -17.97 -24.31 -37.33
N ALA A 398 -18.49 -24.42 -38.57
CA ALA A 398 -19.74 -25.14 -38.84
C ALA A 398 -19.68 -26.60 -38.45
N LYS A 399 -18.53 -27.26 -38.64
CA LYS A 399 -18.33 -28.68 -38.30
C LYS A 399 -18.39 -28.90 -36.79
N GLN A 400 -17.70 -28.07 -35.99
CA GLN A 400 -17.76 -28.15 -34.52
C GLN A 400 -19.17 -27.87 -33.99
N SER A 401 -19.86 -26.91 -34.60
CA SER A 401 -21.23 -26.57 -34.22
C SER A 401 -22.22 -27.72 -34.48
N ILE A 402 -22.06 -28.45 -35.61
CA ILE A 402 -22.84 -29.61 -35.90
C ILE A 402 -22.56 -30.73 -34.88
N GLU A 403 -21.28 -30.97 -34.54
CA GLU A 403 -20.89 -31.97 -33.53
C GLU A 403 -21.47 -31.64 -32.15
N GLN A 404 -21.49 -30.35 -31.75
CA GLN A 404 -22.11 -29.94 -30.50
C GLN A 404 -23.63 -30.08 -30.49
N ILE A 405 -24.31 -29.73 -31.57
CA ILE A 405 -25.74 -29.94 -31.73
C ILE A 405 -26.06 -31.45 -31.60
N ARG A 406 -25.25 -32.30 -32.18
CA ARG A 406 -25.39 -33.76 -32.06
C ARG A 406 -25.17 -34.28 -30.62
N LYS A 407 -24.19 -33.75 -29.90
CA LYS A 407 -23.91 -34.10 -28.49
C LYS A 407 -25.02 -33.59 -27.54
N GLY A 408 -25.68 -32.49 -27.86
CA GLY A 408 -26.68 -31.82 -27.01
C GLY A 408 -28.11 -32.39 -27.04
N GLY A 409 -28.39 -33.52 -27.68
CA GLY A 409 -29.71 -34.16 -27.69
C GLY A 409 -30.78 -33.47 -28.54
N VAL A 410 -30.47 -32.42 -29.26
CA VAL A 410 -31.33 -31.75 -30.27
C VAL A 410 -31.28 -32.51 -31.60
N SER A 411 -30.70 -33.67 -31.59
CA SER A 411 -30.34 -34.47 -32.75
C SER A 411 -31.51 -35.18 -33.47
N VAL A 412 -32.75 -35.09 -32.98
CA VAL A 412 -33.88 -35.85 -33.58
C VAL A 412 -34.22 -35.34 -34.99
N PHE A 413 -33.77 -34.16 -35.37
CA PHE A 413 -34.03 -33.57 -36.69
C PHE A 413 -32.82 -33.44 -37.61
N LEU A 414 -31.61 -33.80 -37.17
CA LEU A 414 -30.37 -33.50 -37.86
C LEU A 414 -29.44 -34.71 -38.00
N ASP A 415 -30.00 -35.92 -38.22
CA ASP A 415 -29.18 -37.09 -38.55
C ASP A 415 -28.52 -37.00 -39.93
N ASP A 416 -28.93 -36.03 -40.74
CA ASP A 416 -28.34 -35.74 -42.04
C ASP A 416 -27.39 -34.54 -41.96
N THR A 417 -26.08 -34.80 -42.18
CA THR A 417 -25.03 -33.82 -42.21
C THR A 417 -25.23 -32.76 -43.31
N SER A 418 -25.94 -33.16 -44.39
CA SER A 418 -26.30 -32.26 -45.50
C SER A 418 -27.40 -31.28 -45.08
N ALA A 419 -28.45 -31.76 -44.41
CA ALA A 419 -29.54 -30.97 -43.88
C ALA A 419 -29.05 -30.01 -42.76
N ALA A 420 -28.09 -30.44 -41.96
CA ALA A 420 -27.48 -29.60 -40.93
C ALA A 420 -26.60 -28.48 -41.53
N ASN A 421 -25.84 -28.79 -42.60
CA ASN A 421 -25.07 -27.77 -43.34
C ASN A 421 -26.01 -26.81 -44.07
N ASP A 422 -27.11 -27.32 -44.66
CA ASP A 422 -28.12 -26.49 -45.30
C ASP A 422 -28.82 -25.58 -44.28
N TYR A 423 -29.13 -26.07 -43.10
CA TYR A 423 -29.70 -25.28 -42.02
C TYR A 423 -28.72 -24.20 -41.54
N LEU A 424 -27.46 -24.52 -41.32
CA LEU A 424 -26.43 -23.56 -40.93
C LEU A 424 -26.09 -22.57 -42.03
N SER A 425 -26.14 -22.97 -43.28
CA SER A 425 -25.94 -22.10 -44.42
C SER A 425 -27.17 -21.25 -44.77
N GLN A 426 -28.38 -21.78 -44.55
CA GLN A 426 -29.64 -21.07 -44.70
C GLN A 426 -29.96 -20.15 -43.53
N SER A 427 -29.39 -20.37 -42.35
CA SER A 427 -29.51 -19.38 -41.28
C SER A 427 -28.68 -18.15 -41.67
N ALA A 428 -29.32 -17.27 -42.47
CA ALA A 428 -28.75 -15.96 -42.83
C ALA A 428 -28.26 -15.17 -41.61
N ALA A 429 -28.74 -15.50 -40.42
CA ALA A 429 -28.26 -15.04 -39.15
C ALA A 429 -26.84 -15.53 -38.84
N ALA A 430 -26.52 -16.84 -39.06
CA ALA A 430 -25.19 -17.39 -38.81
C ALA A 430 -24.12 -16.77 -39.74
N SER A 431 -24.44 -16.58 -41.02
CA SER A 431 -23.55 -15.92 -41.97
C SER A 431 -23.29 -14.44 -41.63
N LYS A 432 -24.31 -13.75 -41.12
CA LYS A 432 -24.24 -12.36 -40.69
C LYS A 432 -23.42 -12.20 -39.39
N VAL A 433 -23.63 -13.12 -38.44
CA VAL A 433 -22.84 -13.14 -37.18
C VAL A 433 -21.38 -13.45 -37.46
N ASN A 434 -21.09 -14.43 -38.33
CA ASN A 434 -19.73 -14.78 -38.70
C ASN A 434 -19.02 -13.66 -39.45
N ALA A 435 -19.68 -12.94 -40.34
CA ALA A 435 -19.10 -11.79 -41.02
C ALA A 435 -18.72 -10.68 -40.00
N LYS A 436 -19.63 -10.34 -39.10
CA LYS A 436 -19.36 -9.35 -38.04
C LYS A 436 -18.28 -9.82 -37.07
N LEU A 437 -18.28 -11.10 -36.71
CA LEU A 437 -17.25 -11.70 -35.85
C LEU A 437 -15.87 -11.62 -36.51
N SER A 438 -15.78 -11.96 -37.79
CA SER A 438 -14.54 -11.88 -38.56
C SER A 438 -14.05 -10.44 -38.72
N GLU A 439 -14.96 -9.48 -38.89
CA GLU A 439 -14.64 -8.05 -38.93
C GLU A 439 -14.10 -7.56 -37.56
N ALA A 440 -14.71 -7.94 -36.45
CA ALA A 440 -14.25 -7.60 -35.11
C ALA A 440 -12.85 -8.24 -34.83
N ILE A 441 -12.65 -9.51 -35.22
CA ILE A 441 -11.33 -10.16 -35.13
C ILE A 441 -10.29 -9.43 -35.97
N ALA A 442 -10.64 -9.05 -37.21
CA ALA A 442 -9.72 -8.30 -38.07
C ALA A 442 -9.33 -6.95 -37.43
N LYS A 443 -10.27 -6.26 -36.77
CA LYS A 443 -9.96 -5.04 -36.00
C LYS A 443 -8.97 -5.34 -34.88
N ALA A 444 -9.19 -6.40 -34.08
CA ALA A 444 -8.30 -6.80 -32.99
C ALA A 444 -6.88 -7.12 -33.50
N LEU A 445 -6.76 -7.88 -34.57
CA LEU A 445 -5.48 -8.25 -35.18
C LEU A 445 -4.75 -7.06 -35.82
N ASN A 446 -5.46 -5.99 -36.17
CA ASN A 446 -4.89 -4.72 -36.64
C ASN A 446 -4.74 -3.70 -35.50
N TYR A 447 -4.62 -4.14 -34.27
CA TYR A 447 -4.44 -3.36 -33.06
C TYR A 447 -5.57 -2.38 -32.70
N ARG A 448 -6.72 -2.41 -33.38
CA ARG A 448 -7.91 -1.63 -33.04
C ARG A 448 -8.73 -2.32 -31.94
N LEU A 449 -8.08 -2.66 -30.83
CA LEU A 449 -8.61 -3.56 -29.82
C LEU A 449 -9.85 -3.01 -29.09
N LYS A 450 -9.88 -1.70 -28.78
CA LYS A 450 -11.07 -1.06 -28.15
C LYS A 450 -12.31 -1.11 -29.05
N GLU A 451 -12.12 -0.93 -30.34
CA GLU A 451 -13.22 -1.02 -31.30
C GLU A 451 -13.69 -2.47 -31.47
N ALA A 452 -12.74 -3.40 -31.55
CA ALA A 452 -13.05 -4.83 -31.59
C ALA A 452 -13.83 -5.28 -30.33
N ASN A 453 -13.41 -4.84 -29.15
CA ASN A 453 -14.11 -5.13 -27.89
C ASN A 453 -15.56 -4.65 -27.93
N LYS A 454 -15.81 -3.43 -28.40
CA LYS A 454 -17.17 -2.91 -28.56
C LYS A 454 -18.01 -3.74 -29.51
N ASP A 455 -17.44 -4.16 -30.66
CA ASP A 455 -18.13 -5.03 -31.61
C ASP A 455 -18.45 -6.40 -30.98
N PHE A 456 -17.50 -6.97 -30.20
CA PHE A 456 -17.75 -8.22 -29.45
C PHE A 456 -18.83 -8.05 -28.38
N GLU A 457 -18.89 -6.91 -27.67
CA GLU A 457 -19.97 -6.62 -26.73
C GLU A 457 -21.34 -6.58 -27.41
N GLU A 458 -21.45 -5.91 -28.56
CA GLU A 458 -22.70 -5.85 -29.33
C GLU A 458 -23.14 -7.23 -29.80
N LEU A 459 -22.20 -8.05 -30.28
CA LEU A 459 -22.46 -9.43 -30.69
C LEU A 459 -22.88 -10.30 -29.50
N ALA A 460 -22.19 -10.20 -28.39
CA ALA A 460 -22.52 -10.99 -27.17
C ALA A 460 -23.85 -10.55 -26.55
N LYS A 461 -24.22 -9.27 -26.62
CA LYS A 461 -25.57 -8.80 -26.23
C LYS A 461 -26.67 -9.36 -27.13
N ALA A 462 -26.41 -9.43 -28.44
CA ALA A 462 -27.37 -10.01 -29.39
C ALA A 462 -27.48 -11.54 -29.28
N TYR A 463 -26.40 -12.20 -28.91
CA TYR A 463 -26.32 -13.69 -28.82
C TYR A 463 -25.64 -14.12 -27.51
N PRO A 464 -26.27 -13.92 -26.36
CA PRO A 464 -25.64 -14.08 -25.05
C PRO A 464 -25.21 -15.54 -24.73
N ASN A 465 -25.84 -16.51 -25.34
CA ASN A 465 -25.59 -17.93 -25.10
C ASN A 465 -24.67 -18.58 -26.14
N HIS A 466 -23.73 -17.81 -26.70
CA HIS A 466 -22.82 -18.34 -27.70
C HIS A 466 -21.35 -18.35 -27.14
N SER A 467 -20.85 -19.55 -26.84
CA SER A 467 -19.54 -19.76 -26.19
C SER A 467 -18.39 -19.03 -26.88
N ILE A 468 -18.29 -19.10 -28.21
CA ILE A 468 -17.22 -18.43 -28.98
C ILE A 468 -17.30 -16.90 -28.85
N LEU A 469 -18.49 -16.30 -28.88
CA LEU A 469 -18.65 -14.87 -28.72
C LEU A 469 -18.25 -14.42 -27.32
N GLN A 470 -18.67 -15.19 -26.30
CA GLN A 470 -18.26 -14.94 -24.91
C GLN A 470 -16.74 -15.06 -24.74
N TYR A 471 -16.11 -16.08 -25.38
CA TYR A 471 -14.65 -16.23 -25.35
C TYR A 471 -13.92 -15.04 -25.97
N ASN A 472 -14.31 -14.61 -27.19
CA ASN A 472 -13.64 -13.49 -27.86
C ASN A 472 -13.83 -12.16 -27.12
N LEU A 473 -15.02 -11.93 -26.57
CA LEU A 473 -15.28 -10.78 -25.70
C LEU A 473 -14.40 -10.84 -24.47
N ALA A 474 -14.31 -11.99 -23.80
CA ALA A 474 -13.47 -12.17 -22.63
C ALA A 474 -11.98 -11.93 -22.94
N LEU A 475 -11.49 -12.47 -24.07
CA LEU A 475 -10.11 -12.29 -24.50
C LEU A 475 -9.78 -10.81 -24.76
N SER A 476 -10.69 -10.10 -25.42
CA SER A 476 -10.49 -8.66 -25.66
C SER A 476 -10.49 -7.85 -24.35
N TYR A 477 -11.33 -8.20 -23.36
CA TYR A 477 -11.25 -7.59 -22.03
C TYR A 477 -9.94 -7.90 -21.31
N ALA A 478 -9.47 -9.16 -21.38
CA ALA A 478 -8.20 -9.56 -20.77
C ALA A 478 -7.01 -8.81 -21.39
N GLN A 479 -7.00 -8.65 -22.71
CA GLN A 479 -5.99 -7.85 -23.41
C GLN A 479 -6.06 -6.35 -23.11
N LEU A 480 -7.24 -5.83 -22.75
CA LEU A 480 -7.44 -4.45 -22.28
C LEU A 480 -7.20 -4.29 -20.76
N GLY A 481 -6.78 -5.35 -20.05
CA GLY A 481 -6.48 -5.31 -18.62
C GLY A 481 -7.71 -5.38 -17.71
N ASN A 482 -8.92 -5.54 -18.24
CA ASN A 482 -10.14 -5.72 -17.44
C ASN A 482 -10.38 -7.18 -17.09
N PHE A 483 -9.64 -7.68 -16.12
CA PHE A 483 -9.66 -9.11 -15.73
C PHE A 483 -10.97 -9.51 -15.05
N SER A 484 -11.70 -8.58 -14.43
CA SER A 484 -13.00 -8.87 -13.81
C SER A 484 -14.06 -9.21 -14.84
N LEU A 485 -14.21 -8.39 -15.88
CA LEU A 485 -15.12 -8.66 -16.98
C LEU A 485 -14.63 -9.87 -17.81
N ALA A 486 -13.33 -9.98 -18.03
CA ALA A 486 -12.74 -11.13 -18.71
C ALA A 486 -13.10 -12.44 -18.00
N ALA A 487 -12.90 -12.54 -16.68
CA ALA A 487 -13.27 -13.72 -15.89
C ALA A 487 -14.75 -14.10 -16.07
N LYS A 488 -15.64 -13.10 -15.93
CA LYS A 488 -17.10 -13.32 -16.10
C LYS A 488 -17.44 -13.94 -17.45
N HIS A 489 -16.90 -13.39 -18.53
CA HIS A 489 -17.21 -13.86 -19.88
C HIS A 489 -16.48 -15.15 -20.25
N PHE A 490 -15.26 -15.39 -19.79
CA PHE A 490 -14.57 -16.66 -19.96
C PHE A 490 -15.31 -17.80 -19.25
N ILE A 491 -15.77 -17.60 -18.02
CA ILE A 491 -16.53 -18.58 -17.27
C ILE A 491 -17.88 -18.83 -17.94
N ALA A 492 -18.58 -17.79 -18.40
CA ALA A 492 -19.81 -17.94 -19.18
C ALA A 492 -19.59 -18.77 -20.45
N SER A 493 -18.49 -18.51 -21.18
CA SER A 493 -18.09 -19.28 -22.34
C SER A 493 -17.87 -20.78 -22.01
N TYR A 494 -17.14 -21.04 -20.91
CA TYR A 494 -16.85 -22.41 -20.48
C TYR A 494 -18.11 -23.17 -20.03
N HIS A 495 -19.02 -22.55 -19.28
CA HIS A 495 -20.28 -23.18 -18.86
C HIS A 495 -21.26 -23.42 -20.03
N GLN A 496 -21.12 -22.64 -21.12
CA GLN A 496 -21.92 -22.91 -22.35
C GLN A 496 -21.32 -24.04 -23.19
N ASP A 497 -20.01 -24.22 -23.12
CA ASP A 497 -19.30 -25.30 -23.81
C ASP A 497 -18.11 -25.76 -22.98
N VAL A 498 -18.25 -26.80 -22.21
CA VAL A 498 -17.20 -27.35 -21.32
C VAL A 498 -15.99 -27.86 -22.09
N ASN A 499 -16.10 -28.12 -23.39
CA ASN A 499 -14.98 -28.51 -24.24
C ASN A 499 -14.13 -27.28 -24.66
N ASN A 500 -14.61 -26.05 -24.36
CA ASN A 500 -13.84 -24.85 -24.50
C ASN A 500 -12.88 -24.67 -23.30
N HIS A 501 -11.98 -25.67 -23.10
CA HIS A 501 -11.06 -25.75 -21.97
C HIS A 501 -10.24 -24.48 -21.77
N LEU A 502 -9.78 -23.85 -22.88
CA LEU A 502 -9.02 -22.61 -22.82
C LEU A 502 -9.81 -21.48 -22.15
N SER A 503 -11.14 -21.45 -22.35
CA SER A 503 -12.01 -20.48 -21.69
C SER A 503 -12.06 -20.68 -20.17
N GLY A 504 -12.24 -21.92 -19.72
CA GLY A 504 -12.23 -22.26 -18.29
C GLY A 504 -10.91 -21.85 -17.63
N ILE A 505 -9.78 -22.24 -18.25
CA ILE A 505 -8.44 -21.95 -17.73
C ILE A 505 -8.18 -20.45 -17.69
N PHE A 506 -8.49 -19.71 -18.76
CA PHE A 506 -8.31 -18.25 -18.79
C PHE A 506 -9.24 -17.54 -17.81
N GLY A 507 -10.44 -18.07 -17.58
CA GLY A 507 -11.32 -17.59 -16.51
C GLY A 507 -10.69 -17.76 -15.14
N ALA A 508 -10.12 -18.93 -14.84
CA ALA A 508 -9.39 -19.18 -13.59
C ALA A 508 -8.14 -18.28 -13.46
N ILE A 509 -7.38 -18.09 -14.54
CA ILE A 509 -6.23 -17.16 -14.55
C ILE A 509 -6.67 -15.72 -14.23
N CYS A 510 -7.75 -15.23 -14.83
CA CYS A 510 -8.27 -13.90 -14.53
C CYS A 510 -8.73 -13.76 -13.07
N MET A 511 -9.37 -14.81 -12.52
CA MET A 511 -9.72 -14.84 -11.08
C MET A 511 -8.49 -14.84 -10.18
N ASP A 512 -7.42 -15.54 -10.59
CA ASP A 512 -6.16 -15.56 -9.86
C ASP A 512 -5.45 -14.20 -9.85
N ILE A 513 -5.47 -13.47 -10.97
CA ILE A 513 -4.97 -12.08 -11.04
C ILE A 513 -5.75 -11.20 -10.05
N ASN A 514 -7.07 -11.36 -9.99
CA ASN A 514 -7.95 -10.61 -9.10
C ASN A 514 -7.97 -11.11 -7.64
N ARG A 515 -7.10 -12.09 -7.28
CA ARG A 515 -7.00 -12.67 -5.93
C ARG A 515 -8.32 -13.31 -5.42
N ASN A 516 -9.18 -13.74 -6.32
CA ASN A 516 -10.46 -14.39 -6.01
C ASN A 516 -10.64 -15.74 -6.71
N LEU A 517 -9.53 -16.47 -6.90
CA LEU A 517 -9.51 -17.78 -7.52
C LEU A 517 -10.46 -18.75 -6.79
N ASN A 518 -11.33 -19.40 -7.55
CA ASN A 518 -12.21 -20.44 -7.05
C ASN A 518 -11.57 -21.83 -7.22
N PRO A 519 -11.13 -22.50 -6.14
CA PRO A 519 -10.50 -23.81 -6.23
C PRO A 519 -11.39 -24.89 -6.86
N LYS A 520 -12.71 -24.82 -6.63
CA LYS A 520 -13.68 -25.79 -7.21
C LYS A 520 -13.76 -25.67 -8.74
N LEU A 521 -13.65 -24.45 -9.28
CA LEU A 521 -13.60 -24.27 -10.73
C LEU A 521 -12.34 -24.90 -11.32
N VAL A 522 -11.19 -24.76 -10.65
CA VAL A 522 -9.93 -25.36 -11.09
C VAL A 522 -10.01 -26.89 -11.08
N GLU A 523 -10.61 -27.46 -10.04
CA GLU A 523 -10.87 -28.91 -9.92
C GLU A 523 -11.80 -29.41 -11.04
N GLU A 524 -12.94 -28.73 -11.25
CA GLU A 524 -13.88 -29.03 -12.32
C GLU A 524 -13.23 -29.02 -13.72
N ILE A 525 -12.41 -28.00 -14.01
CA ILE A 525 -11.67 -27.92 -15.27
C ILE A 525 -10.70 -29.10 -15.39
N GLY A 526 -10.01 -29.46 -14.31
CA GLY A 526 -9.11 -30.60 -14.26
C GLY A 526 -9.81 -31.92 -14.58
N GLU A 527 -10.95 -32.18 -13.93
CA GLU A 527 -11.78 -33.37 -14.17
C GLU A 527 -12.28 -33.43 -15.62
N ASN A 528 -12.75 -32.31 -16.17
CA ASN A 528 -13.21 -32.25 -17.56
C ASN A 528 -12.08 -32.49 -18.55
N LEU A 529 -10.85 -32.03 -18.28
CA LEU A 529 -9.68 -32.31 -19.10
C LEU A 529 -9.29 -33.79 -19.06
N GLU A 530 -9.34 -34.44 -17.90
CA GLU A 530 -9.04 -35.89 -17.76
C GLU A 530 -10.10 -36.77 -18.47
N ASN A 531 -11.35 -36.34 -18.47
CA ASN A 531 -12.46 -37.04 -19.11
C ASN A 531 -12.49 -36.84 -20.64
N ASP A 532 -11.85 -35.82 -21.18
CA ASP A 532 -11.84 -35.57 -22.63
C ASP A 532 -10.83 -36.48 -23.36
N LYS A 533 -11.33 -37.59 -23.83
CA LYS A 533 -10.53 -38.59 -24.58
C LYS A 533 -9.98 -38.09 -25.92
N SER A 534 -10.37 -36.94 -26.40
CA SER A 534 -9.85 -36.32 -27.61
C SER A 534 -8.46 -35.68 -27.39
N LEU A 535 -8.10 -35.41 -26.14
CA LEU A 535 -6.84 -34.80 -25.77
C LEU A 535 -5.73 -35.82 -25.59
N LYS A 536 -4.51 -35.43 -25.95
CA LYS A 536 -3.29 -36.18 -25.61
C LYS A 536 -3.02 -36.08 -24.11
N PRO A 537 -2.31 -37.07 -23.49
CA PRO A 537 -1.90 -37.02 -22.10
C PRO A 537 -1.11 -35.75 -21.73
N VAL A 538 -0.23 -35.29 -22.62
CA VAL A 538 0.45 -34.01 -22.52
C VAL A 538 -0.16 -33.06 -23.54
N ASN A 539 -0.83 -32.06 -23.08
CA ASN A 539 -1.50 -31.07 -23.91
C ASN A 539 -1.40 -29.66 -23.32
N LEU A 540 -1.65 -28.66 -24.14
CA LEU A 540 -1.56 -27.24 -23.74
C LEU A 540 -2.46 -26.94 -22.53
N TYR A 541 -3.68 -27.46 -22.50
CA TYR A 541 -4.66 -27.09 -21.49
C TYR A 541 -4.27 -27.58 -20.10
N ALA A 542 -3.89 -28.86 -19.97
CA ALA A 542 -3.41 -29.41 -18.71
C ALA A 542 -2.12 -28.70 -18.23
N SER A 543 -1.26 -28.35 -19.18
CA SER A 543 -0.01 -27.62 -18.87
C SER A 543 -0.26 -26.17 -18.45
N LEU A 544 -1.20 -25.46 -19.09
CA LEU A 544 -1.62 -24.12 -18.66
C LEU A 544 -2.30 -24.15 -17.28
N LEU A 545 -3.14 -25.17 -16.99
CA LEU A 545 -3.74 -25.36 -15.68
C LEU A 545 -2.68 -25.58 -14.60
N SER A 546 -1.59 -26.29 -14.95
CA SER A 546 -0.44 -26.50 -14.08
C SER A 546 0.32 -25.20 -13.72
N LEU A 547 0.23 -24.17 -14.54
CA LEU A 547 0.80 -22.86 -14.24
C LEU A 547 0.10 -22.19 -13.05
N ILE A 548 -1.22 -22.40 -12.91
CA ILE A 548 -2.01 -21.89 -11.78
C ILE A 548 -1.66 -22.64 -10.49
N SER A 549 -1.52 -23.96 -10.58
CA SER A 549 -1.23 -24.84 -9.44
C SER A 549 0.26 -24.91 -9.08
N GLY A 550 1.16 -24.35 -9.90
CA GLY A 550 2.62 -24.39 -9.69
C GLY A 550 3.25 -25.77 -9.93
N ASN A 551 2.59 -26.68 -10.66
CA ASN A 551 3.09 -28.03 -10.93
C ASN A 551 4.20 -28.03 -11.99
N GLN A 552 5.45 -27.86 -11.55
CA GLN A 552 6.61 -27.77 -12.44
C GLN A 552 6.84 -29.04 -13.29
N SER A 553 6.55 -30.22 -12.75
CA SER A 553 6.75 -31.48 -13.49
C SER A 553 5.87 -31.60 -14.72
N ALA A 554 4.62 -31.09 -14.66
CA ALA A 554 3.73 -31.07 -15.82
C ALA A 554 4.20 -30.05 -16.88
N MET A 555 4.70 -28.89 -16.42
CA MET A 555 5.25 -27.86 -17.30
C MET A 555 6.52 -28.34 -18.03
N ILE A 556 7.43 -29.04 -17.36
CA ILE A 556 8.66 -29.59 -17.99
C ILE A 556 8.28 -30.64 -19.04
N ARG A 557 7.36 -31.57 -18.74
CA ARG A 557 6.89 -32.56 -19.73
C ARG A 557 6.31 -31.90 -20.97
N TRP A 558 5.61 -30.77 -20.84
CA TRP A 558 5.13 -29.99 -21.99
C TRP A 558 6.28 -29.50 -22.88
N LEU A 559 7.39 -29.04 -22.30
CA LEU A 559 8.55 -28.58 -23.10
C LEU A 559 9.17 -29.66 -23.95
N GLU A 560 9.16 -30.91 -23.49
CA GLU A 560 9.75 -32.08 -24.19
C GLU A 560 8.85 -32.63 -25.33
N GLU A 561 7.54 -32.29 -25.32
CA GLU A 561 6.57 -32.81 -26.27
C GLU A 561 6.65 -32.07 -27.61
N PRO A 562 6.73 -32.83 -28.76
CA PRO A 562 6.66 -32.21 -30.09
C PRO A 562 5.31 -31.53 -30.34
N LYS A 563 5.32 -30.29 -30.81
CA LYS A 563 4.10 -29.49 -31.01
C LYS A 563 4.24 -28.48 -32.14
N GLU A 564 3.12 -28.02 -32.67
CA GLU A 564 3.10 -26.94 -33.66
C GLU A 564 3.56 -25.61 -33.04
N PRO A 565 4.40 -24.84 -33.74
CA PRO A 565 4.89 -23.57 -33.24
C PRO A 565 3.86 -22.43 -33.41
N THR A 566 2.69 -22.55 -32.74
CA THR A 566 1.75 -21.44 -32.69
C THR A 566 2.27 -20.35 -31.78
N THR A 567 1.78 -19.12 -31.94
CA THR A 567 2.21 -17.97 -31.11
C THR A 567 1.98 -18.21 -29.62
N LEU A 568 0.82 -18.81 -29.27
CA LEU A 568 0.51 -19.15 -27.88
C LEU A 568 1.43 -20.25 -27.33
N ASN A 569 1.70 -21.31 -28.12
CA ASN A 569 2.60 -22.38 -27.70
C ASN A 569 4.01 -21.86 -27.47
N LEU A 570 4.52 -21.03 -28.38
CA LEU A 570 5.86 -20.44 -28.26
C LEU A 570 5.95 -19.49 -27.06
N ALA A 571 4.95 -18.65 -26.83
CA ALA A 571 4.90 -17.77 -25.66
C ALA A 571 4.88 -18.59 -24.35
N PHE A 572 4.11 -19.67 -24.32
CA PHE A 572 4.06 -20.56 -23.17
C PHE A 572 5.39 -21.30 -22.96
N ASP A 573 6.03 -21.78 -24.04
CA ASP A 573 7.37 -22.38 -23.97
C ASP A 573 8.41 -21.41 -23.39
N ILE A 574 8.39 -20.13 -23.81
CA ILE A 574 9.27 -19.09 -23.28
C ILE A 574 9.04 -18.89 -21.77
N ILE A 575 7.77 -18.81 -21.34
CA ILE A 575 7.41 -18.64 -19.93
C ILE A 575 7.90 -19.81 -19.09
N ILE A 576 7.65 -21.06 -19.55
CA ILE A 576 8.10 -22.25 -18.80
C ILE A 576 9.63 -22.36 -18.80
N ALA A 577 10.29 -22.08 -19.92
CA ALA A 577 11.75 -22.09 -20.00
C ALA A 577 12.37 -21.12 -18.99
N LYS A 578 11.80 -19.92 -18.83
CA LYS A 578 12.20 -18.95 -17.79
C LYS A 578 11.97 -19.50 -16.38
N ILE A 579 10.80 -20.09 -16.10
CA ILE A 579 10.48 -20.67 -14.79
C ILE A 579 11.42 -21.82 -14.43
N SER A 580 11.84 -22.59 -15.44
CA SER A 580 12.75 -23.74 -15.30
C SER A 580 14.23 -23.36 -15.36
N ASN A 581 14.57 -22.09 -15.46
CA ASN A 581 15.93 -21.55 -15.66
C ASN A 581 16.66 -22.18 -16.87
N ASN A 582 15.92 -22.50 -17.95
CA ASN A 582 16.47 -23.02 -19.20
C ASN A 582 16.63 -21.91 -20.23
N ASP A 583 17.71 -21.17 -20.13
CA ASP A 583 17.98 -19.98 -20.92
C ASP A 583 18.21 -20.24 -22.41
N GLU A 584 18.86 -21.37 -22.74
CA GLU A 584 19.09 -21.75 -24.12
C GLU A 584 17.76 -22.02 -24.85
N LEU A 585 16.87 -22.78 -24.20
CA LEU A 585 15.56 -23.07 -24.77
C LEU A 585 14.70 -21.80 -24.85
N MET A 586 14.75 -20.93 -23.85
CA MET A 586 14.05 -19.64 -23.84
C MET A 586 14.46 -18.79 -25.04
N SER A 587 15.79 -18.63 -25.27
CA SER A 587 16.31 -17.87 -26.40
C SER A 587 15.91 -18.47 -27.74
N LYS A 588 16.01 -19.81 -27.88
CA LYS A 588 15.59 -20.52 -29.09
C LYS A 588 14.10 -20.28 -29.40
N LYS A 589 13.23 -20.40 -28.41
CA LYS A 589 11.78 -20.21 -28.58
C LYS A 589 11.41 -18.75 -28.87
N ALA A 590 12.12 -17.81 -28.27
CA ALA A 590 11.97 -16.40 -28.59
C ALA A 590 12.40 -16.07 -30.03
N ASP A 591 13.47 -16.68 -30.53
CA ASP A 591 13.87 -16.56 -31.95
C ASP A 591 12.86 -17.20 -32.91
N GLU A 592 12.24 -18.32 -32.54
CA GLU A 592 11.13 -18.91 -33.30
C GLU A 592 9.93 -17.98 -33.38
N LEU A 593 9.54 -17.35 -32.24
CA LEU A 593 8.46 -16.38 -32.19
C LEU A 593 8.75 -15.13 -33.04
N MET A 594 9.98 -14.63 -32.98
CA MET A 594 10.43 -13.48 -33.77
C MET A 594 10.39 -13.73 -35.28
N LYS A 595 10.58 -15.00 -35.75
CA LYS A 595 10.43 -15.33 -37.18
C LYS A 595 8.98 -15.20 -37.64
N ILE A 596 8.01 -15.46 -36.74
CA ILE A 596 6.57 -15.36 -37.04
C ILE A 596 6.14 -13.91 -36.97
N LEU A 597 6.61 -13.16 -35.96
CA LEU A 597 6.17 -11.80 -35.60
C LEU A 597 7.36 -10.82 -35.49
N PRO A 598 8.05 -10.49 -36.61
CA PRO A 598 9.30 -9.70 -36.56
C PRO A 598 9.16 -8.27 -36.11
N ASN A 599 7.98 -7.65 -36.31
CA ASN A 599 7.71 -6.26 -35.96
C ASN A 599 6.83 -6.10 -34.71
N ASP A 600 6.46 -7.21 -34.07
CA ASP A 600 5.66 -7.21 -32.87
C ASP A 600 6.47 -6.76 -31.65
N ILE A 601 5.92 -5.82 -30.85
CA ILE A 601 6.63 -5.23 -29.71
C ILE A 601 6.89 -6.27 -28.62
N ILE A 602 5.89 -7.10 -28.27
CA ILE A 602 6.05 -8.11 -27.21
C ILE A 602 7.00 -9.22 -27.61
N ALA A 603 6.93 -9.71 -28.88
CA ALA A 603 7.88 -10.69 -29.38
C ALA A 603 9.32 -10.15 -29.34
N ASN A 604 9.53 -8.89 -29.70
CA ASN A 604 10.83 -8.22 -29.59
C ASN A 604 11.30 -8.08 -28.14
N ILE A 605 10.40 -7.73 -27.21
CA ILE A 605 10.73 -7.65 -25.79
C ILE A 605 11.15 -9.02 -25.25
N LEU A 606 10.38 -10.08 -25.53
CA LEU A 606 10.71 -11.45 -25.10
C LEU A 606 12.06 -11.93 -25.67
N ASN A 607 12.33 -11.62 -26.95
CA ASN A 607 13.61 -11.94 -27.59
C ASN A 607 14.78 -11.17 -26.96
N PHE A 608 14.60 -9.87 -26.70
CA PHE A 608 15.60 -9.04 -26.03
C PHE A 608 15.93 -9.59 -24.63
N ILE A 609 14.92 -9.87 -23.81
CA ILE A 609 15.09 -10.35 -22.42
C ILE A 609 15.76 -11.72 -22.40
N SER A 610 15.42 -12.61 -23.34
CA SER A 610 16.02 -13.95 -23.42
C SER A 610 17.54 -13.95 -23.67
N LYS A 611 18.09 -12.85 -24.24
CA LYS A 611 19.49 -12.70 -24.63
C LYS A 611 20.30 -11.78 -23.69
N ASN A 612 19.64 -11.02 -22.84
CA ASN A 612 20.27 -10.02 -21.98
C ASN A 612 19.94 -10.31 -20.51
N LYS A 613 20.61 -11.28 -19.93
CA LYS A 613 20.47 -11.70 -18.54
C LYS A 613 21.70 -11.30 -17.72
N ASP A 614 21.52 -11.23 -16.42
CA ASP A 614 22.57 -11.04 -15.41
C ASP A 614 23.47 -9.80 -15.67
N GLN A 615 22.96 -8.84 -16.43
CA GLN A 615 23.65 -7.58 -16.69
C GLN A 615 23.37 -6.58 -15.55
N ASN A 616 24.38 -5.76 -15.22
CA ASN A 616 24.09 -4.60 -14.39
C ASN A 616 23.16 -3.61 -15.13
N VAL A 617 22.43 -2.79 -14.39
CA VAL A 617 21.40 -1.92 -14.97
C VAL A 617 21.92 -0.97 -16.05
N LYS A 618 23.17 -0.52 -15.95
CA LYS A 618 23.77 0.40 -16.95
C LYS A 618 24.02 -0.31 -18.28
N GLU A 619 24.52 -1.52 -18.23
CA GLU A 619 24.73 -2.36 -19.42
C GLU A 619 23.40 -2.75 -20.03
N TYR A 620 22.43 -3.13 -19.22
CA TYR A 620 21.07 -3.46 -19.65
C TYR A 620 20.38 -2.26 -20.33
N ALA A 621 20.42 -1.06 -19.72
CA ALA A 621 19.89 0.16 -20.31
C ALA A 621 20.53 0.48 -21.67
N LYS A 622 21.87 0.32 -21.79
CA LYS A 622 22.57 0.52 -23.06
C LYS A 622 22.19 -0.55 -24.10
N ALA A 623 22.04 -1.79 -23.69
CA ALA A 623 21.58 -2.87 -24.57
C ALA A 623 20.16 -2.61 -25.11
N ILE A 624 19.24 -2.10 -24.28
CA ILE A 624 17.90 -1.66 -24.72
C ILE A 624 18.03 -0.57 -25.78
N GLN A 625 18.84 0.47 -25.53
CA GLN A 625 19.03 1.56 -26.49
C GLN A 625 19.50 1.02 -27.85
N ILE A 626 20.53 0.18 -27.85
CA ILE A 626 21.07 -0.41 -29.07
C ILE A 626 20.04 -1.29 -29.79
N TYR A 627 19.29 -2.08 -29.03
CA TYR A 627 18.33 -3.02 -29.61
C TYR A 627 17.09 -2.33 -30.18
N PHE A 628 16.54 -1.34 -29.49
CA PHE A 628 15.23 -0.77 -29.84
C PHE A 628 15.30 0.53 -30.67
N ILE A 629 16.42 1.26 -30.67
CA ILE A 629 16.47 2.60 -31.30
C ILE A 629 16.19 2.59 -32.79
N ASP A 630 16.63 1.52 -33.47
CA ASP A 630 16.51 1.37 -34.94
C ASP A 630 15.54 0.26 -35.37
N LYS A 631 14.77 -0.29 -34.39
CA LYS A 631 13.77 -1.32 -34.71
C LYS A 631 12.54 -0.69 -35.36
N ASN A 632 12.13 -1.31 -36.46
CA ASN A 632 10.87 -0.96 -37.10
C ASN A 632 9.71 -1.70 -36.42
N LEU A 633 9.34 -1.23 -35.23
CA LEU A 633 8.20 -1.77 -34.47
C LEU A 633 6.91 -1.16 -34.97
N ASP A 634 5.80 -1.93 -34.88
CA ASP A 634 4.48 -1.42 -35.24
C ASP A 634 3.98 -0.45 -34.16
N SER A 635 4.07 0.86 -34.44
CA SER A 635 3.63 1.90 -33.51
C SER A 635 2.11 1.83 -33.24
N ASN A 636 1.29 1.29 -34.17
CA ASN A 636 -0.12 1.08 -33.93
C ASN A 636 -0.36 0.12 -32.76
N ALA A 637 0.48 -0.89 -32.60
CA ALA A 637 0.41 -1.80 -31.46
C ALA A 637 0.56 -1.07 -30.13
N PHE A 638 1.47 -0.09 -30.06
CA PHE A 638 1.68 0.73 -28.86
C PHE A 638 0.49 1.66 -28.57
N TYR A 639 -0.07 2.29 -29.59
CA TYR A 639 -1.14 3.28 -29.40
C TYR A 639 -2.54 2.66 -29.20
N HIS A 640 -2.83 1.57 -29.89
CA HIS A 640 -4.19 1.01 -30.00
C HIS A 640 -4.30 -0.45 -29.56
N GLY A 641 -3.17 -1.09 -29.24
CA GLY A 641 -3.08 -2.49 -28.91
C GLY A 641 -3.41 -2.82 -27.44
N ALA A 642 -2.93 -3.98 -27.03
CA ALA A 642 -3.15 -4.52 -25.68
C ALA A 642 -2.36 -3.72 -24.62
N ASP A 643 -2.91 -3.69 -23.39
CA ASP A 643 -2.32 -2.93 -22.27
C ASP A 643 -0.90 -3.40 -21.89
N ILE A 644 -0.61 -4.70 -22.02
CA ILE A 644 0.72 -5.25 -21.76
C ILE A 644 1.81 -4.56 -22.60
N ILE A 645 1.49 -4.17 -23.84
CA ILE A 645 2.44 -3.49 -24.72
C ILE A 645 2.87 -2.16 -24.08
N LYS A 646 1.89 -1.35 -23.64
CA LYS A 646 2.16 -0.07 -22.99
C LYS A 646 3.00 -0.26 -21.72
N LYS A 647 2.57 -1.16 -20.86
CA LYS A 647 3.20 -1.41 -19.56
C LYS A 647 4.66 -1.87 -19.70
N GLN A 648 4.93 -2.85 -20.55
CA GLN A 648 6.28 -3.38 -20.74
C GLN A 648 7.17 -2.44 -21.55
N TYR A 649 6.65 -1.87 -22.61
CA TYR A 649 7.43 -0.99 -23.48
C TYR A 649 7.80 0.33 -22.80
N ILE A 650 6.88 0.94 -22.07
CA ILE A 650 7.18 2.13 -21.25
C ILE A 650 8.26 1.82 -20.22
N LYS A 651 8.19 0.68 -19.53
CA LYS A 651 9.20 0.30 -18.53
C LYS A 651 10.59 0.15 -19.15
N LEU A 652 10.69 -0.46 -20.34
CA LEU A 652 11.95 -0.54 -21.08
C LEU A 652 12.48 0.83 -21.49
N LEU A 653 11.61 1.68 -22.06
CA LEU A 653 11.98 3.04 -22.45
C LEU A 653 12.40 3.90 -21.27
N GLN A 654 11.76 3.72 -20.11
CA GLN A 654 12.11 4.39 -18.86
C GLN A 654 13.51 3.99 -18.38
N ILE A 655 13.77 2.69 -18.23
CA ILE A 655 15.08 2.16 -17.81
C ILE A 655 16.20 2.65 -18.71
N SER A 656 15.96 2.67 -20.02
CA SER A 656 16.94 3.14 -21.02
C SER A 656 17.07 4.65 -21.16
N GLY A 657 16.14 5.43 -20.55
CA GLY A 657 16.08 6.89 -20.71
C GLY A 657 15.51 7.37 -22.05
N LEU A 658 14.91 6.49 -22.86
CA LEU A 658 14.34 6.83 -24.17
C LEU A 658 12.90 7.36 -24.06
N LEU A 659 12.25 7.29 -22.90
CA LEU A 659 10.84 7.61 -22.75
C LEU A 659 10.50 9.07 -23.09
N THR A 660 11.37 10.01 -22.73
CA THR A 660 11.19 11.44 -23.07
C THR A 660 11.17 11.67 -24.58
N ARG A 661 12.04 10.94 -25.33
CA ARG A 661 12.04 11.01 -26.79
C ARG A 661 10.72 10.50 -27.38
N GLU A 662 10.18 9.41 -26.86
CA GLU A 662 8.88 8.87 -27.30
C GLU A 662 7.75 9.85 -27.00
N ARG A 663 7.72 10.46 -25.81
CA ARG A 663 6.78 11.51 -25.47
C ARG A 663 6.80 12.69 -26.47
N ASP A 664 7.99 13.19 -26.80
CA ASP A 664 8.13 14.33 -27.71
C ASP A 664 7.70 13.97 -29.14
N LYS A 665 7.91 12.73 -29.58
CA LYS A 665 7.37 12.19 -30.82
C LYS A 665 5.85 12.17 -30.81
N LEU A 666 5.23 11.66 -29.74
CA LEU A 666 3.76 11.66 -29.56
C LEU A 666 3.16 13.09 -29.59
N ARG A 667 3.83 14.05 -28.94
CA ARG A 667 3.42 15.46 -28.99
C ARG A 667 3.44 16.03 -30.41
N ALA A 668 4.45 15.65 -31.20
CA ALA A 668 4.53 16.07 -32.59
C ALA A 668 3.41 15.45 -33.44
N GLU A 669 3.16 14.16 -33.30
CA GLU A 669 2.08 13.44 -34.00
C GLU A 669 0.69 13.98 -33.63
N LEU A 670 0.47 14.31 -32.34
CA LEU A 670 -0.79 14.88 -31.87
C LEU A 670 -1.07 16.28 -32.49
N LYS A 671 -0.04 17.09 -32.76
CA LYS A 671 -0.22 18.36 -33.43
C LYS A 671 -0.74 18.19 -34.87
N GLU A 672 -0.38 17.11 -35.55
CA GLU A 672 -0.87 16.79 -36.87
C GLU A 672 -2.27 16.16 -36.84
N ALA A 673 -2.59 15.43 -35.79
CA ALA A 673 -3.88 14.75 -35.62
C ALA A 673 -4.52 15.06 -34.24
N PRO A 674 -4.95 16.31 -33.97
CA PRO A 674 -5.33 16.77 -32.63
C PRO A 674 -6.60 16.11 -32.07
N LYS A 675 -7.41 15.47 -32.89
CA LYS A 675 -8.61 14.74 -32.45
C LYS A 675 -8.45 13.22 -32.41
N ASN A 676 -7.23 12.75 -32.54
CA ASN A 676 -6.96 11.31 -32.43
C ASN A 676 -6.96 10.88 -30.95
N ILE A 677 -8.09 10.34 -30.49
CA ILE A 677 -8.33 9.92 -29.10
C ILE A 677 -7.23 8.98 -28.60
N ASN A 678 -6.77 8.05 -29.43
CA ASN A 678 -5.76 7.09 -29.02
C ASN A 678 -4.39 7.75 -28.79
N LEU A 679 -4.02 8.72 -29.63
CA LEU A 679 -2.80 9.54 -29.43
C LEU A 679 -2.92 10.39 -28.16
N ILE A 680 -4.09 11.02 -27.91
CA ILE A 680 -4.35 11.80 -26.70
C ILE A 680 -4.18 10.92 -25.46
N GLN A 681 -4.83 9.74 -25.42
CA GLN A 681 -4.74 8.81 -24.29
C GLN A 681 -3.31 8.26 -24.11
N THR A 682 -2.60 7.98 -25.20
CA THR A 682 -1.22 7.46 -25.12
C THR A 682 -0.26 8.52 -24.63
N LEU A 683 -0.36 9.76 -25.14
CA LEU A 683 0.46 10.87 -24.63
C LEU A 683 0.16 11.17 -23.16
N ALA A 684 -1.12 11.17 -22.77
CA ALA A 684 -1.51 11.33 -21.37
C ALA A 684 -0.90 10.22 -20.49
N TYR A 685 -0.91 8.98 -20.95
CA TYR A 685 -0.34 7.85 -20.23
C TYR A 685 1.20 7.96 -20.10
N VAL A 686 1.90 8.24 -21.20
CA VAL A 686 3.37 8.46 -21.20
C VAL A 686 3.76 9.63 -20.30
N GLY A 687 2.95 10.70 -20.32
CA GLY A 687 3.15 11.88 -19.50
C GLY A 687 3.18 11.61 -17.98
N ILE A 688 2.44 10.60 -17.50
CA ILE A 688 2.54 10.16 -16.10
C ILE A 688 3.98 9.73 -15.77
N PHE A 689 4.60 8.92 -16.64
CA PHE A 689 5.93 8.38 -16.42
C PHE A 689 7.07 9.35 -16.77
N THR A 690 6.75 10.49 -17.40
CA THR A 690 7.71 11.57 -17.66
C THR A 690 7.52 12.78 -16.75
N ASN A 691 6.72 12.66 -15.71
CA ASN A 691 6.43 13.70 -14.71
C ASN A 691 5.69 14.93 -15.31
N ASP A 692 4.99 14.77 -16.44
CA ASP A 692 4.20 15.82 -17.09
C ASP A 692 2.72 15.74 -16.62
N PHE A 693 2.50 15.70 -15.30
CA PHE A 693 1.18 15.42 -14.71
C PHE A 693 0.09 16.40 -15.08
N ASP A 694 0.39 17.69 -15.16
CA ASP A 694 -0.60 18.71 -15.55
C ASP A 694 -1.07 18.53 -16.99
N GLU A 695 -0.15 18.23 -17.92
CA GLU A 695 -0.50 17.92 -19.30
C GLU A 695 -1.32 16.64 -19.39
N SER A 696 -0.88 15.58 -18.70
CA SER A 696 -1.60 14.30 -18.63
C SER A 696 -3.02 14.48 -18.11
N TYR A 697 -3.18 15.20 -17.01
CA TYR A 697 -4.48 15.48 -16.41
C TYR A 697 -5.39 16.25 -17.39
N LYS A 698 -4.85 17.26 -18.06
CA LYS A 698 -5.61 18.05 -19.06
C LYS A 698 -6.06 17.16 -20.23
N LEU A 699 -5.18 16.32 -20.74
CA LEU A 699 -5.50 15.42 -21.85
C LEU A 699 -6.55 14.36 -21.45
N TYR A 700 -6.48 13.81 -20.24
CA TYR A 700 -7.52 12.88 -19.74
C TYR A 700 -8.86 13.59 -19.58
N ASN A 701 -8.89 14.82 -19.06
CA ASN A 701 -10.15 15.59 -18.97
C ASN A 701 -10.75 15.85 -20.37
N GLU A 702 -9.93 16.16 -21.37
CA GLU A 702 -10.39 16.29 -22.75
C GLU A 702 -11.04 14.98 -23.24
N VAL A 703 -10.42 13.83 -22.95
CA VAL A 703 -10.99 12.51 -23.31
C VAL A 703 -12.32 12.26 -22.60
N ILE A 704 -12.44 12.61 -21.33
CA ILE A 704 -13.65 12.40 -20.53
C ILE A 704 -14.74 13.39 -20.95
N ASP A 705 -14.41 14.67 -21.05
CA ASP A 705 -15.40 15.76 -21.20
C ASP A 705 -15.83 15.95 -22.65
N GLU A 706 -14.91 15.94 -23.62
CA GLU A 706 -15.22 16.17 -25.01
C GLU A 706 -15.63 14.90 -25.76
N PHE A 707 -14.87 13.81 -25.56
CA PHE A 707 -15.12 12.54 -26.24
C PHE A 707 -16.04 11.59 -25.47
N LYS A 708 -16.45 11.94 -24.23
CA LYS A 708 -17.37 11.17 -23.38
C LYS A 708 -16.88 9.72 -23.10
N ILE A 709 -15.57 9.53 -23.01
CA ILE A 709 -14.97 8.25 -22.66
C ILE A 709 -14.72 8.24 -21.16
N ASN A 710 -15.55 7.50 -20.45
CA ASN A 710 -15.56 7.42 -18.99
C ASN A 710 -15.47 5.96 -18.49
N ASP A 711 -14.77 5.11 -19.22
CA ASP A 711 -14.47 3.75 -18.74
C ASP A 711 -13.57 3.78 -17.48
N ALA A 712 -13.65 2.72 -16.65
CA ALA A 712 -12.95 2.67 -15.38
C ALA A 712 -11.42 2.89 -15.51
N GLY A 713 -10.79 2.37 -16.56
CA GLY A 713 -9.35 2.53 -16.80
C GLY A 713 -8.97 3.98 -17.12
N THR A 714 -9.75 4.66 -17.97
CA THR A 714 -9.52 6.07 -18.31
C THR A 714 -9.68 6.98 -17.09
N LEU A 715 -10.76 6.79 -16.30
CA LEU A 715 -11.00 7.54 -15.06
C LEU A 715 -9.90 7.30 -14.01
N PHE A 716 -9.47 6.05 -13.87
CA PHE A 716 -8.39 5.69 -12.94
C PHE A 716 -7.07 6.38 -13.31
N LEU A 717 -6.66 6.32 -14.59
CA LEU A 717 -5.42 6.97 -15.03
C LEU A 717 -5.52 8.50 -14.96
N ALA A 718 -6.71 9.07 -15.20
CA ALA A 718 -6.96 10.49 -14.95
C ALA A 718 -6.76 10.86 -13.48
N SER A 719 -7.17 9.98 -12.54
CA SER A 719 -6.95 10.19 -11.09
C SER A 719 -5.46 10.13 -10.73
N VAL A 720 -4.70 9.23 -11.37
CA VAL A 720 -3.24 9.17 -11.21
C VAL A 720 -2.59 10.48 -11.63
N ALA A 721 -2.94 10.99 -12.82
CA ALA A 721 -2.45 12.27 -13.31
C ALA A 721 -2.86 13.44 -12.39
N ALA A 722 -4.11 13.45 -11.91
CA ALA A 722 -4.60 14.46 -10.97
C ALA A 722 -3.81 14.45 -9.66
N THR A 723 -3.47 13.26 -9.15
CA THR A 723 -2.67 13.10 -7.92
C THR A 723 -1.26 13.65 -8.11
N GLY A 724 -0.59 13.29 -9.22
CA GLY A 724 0.72 13.84 -9.57
C GLY A 724 0.71 15.36 -9.75
N ALA A 725 -0.38 15.92 -10.29
CA ALA A 725 -0.62 17.37 -10.40
C ALA A 725 -1.09 18.02 -9.07
N ASN A 726 -1.07 17.30 -7.95
CA ASN A 726 -1.50 17.75 -6.61
C ASN A 726 -2.97 18.22 -6.54
N LYS A 727 -3.86 17.65 -7.38
CA LYS A 727 -5.30 17.94 -7.43
C LYS A 727 -6.09 16.84 -6.72
N ILE A 728 -5.86 16.70 -5.41
CA ILE A 728 -6.37 15.56 -4.61
C ILE A 728 -7.90 15.45 -4.64
N THR A 729 -8.63 16.58 -4.55
CA THR A 729 -10.11 16.57 -4.60
C THR A 729 -10.62 16.00 -5.92
N ASN A 730 -9.99 16.40 -7.05
CA ASN A 730 -10.35 15.90 -8.38
C ASN A 730 -9.98 14.41 -8.51
N ALA A 731 -8.85 14.00 -7.93
CA ALA A 731 -8.45 12.59 -7.92
C ALA A 731 -9.48 11.73 -7.16
N ILE A 732 -9.96 12.18 -6.00
CA ILE A 732 -11.02 11.49 -5.25
C ILE A 732 -12.29 11.36 -6.09
N ALA A 733 -12.74 12.44 -6.73
CA ALA A 733 -13.94 12.41 -7.57
C ALA A 733 -13.81 11.41 -8.74
N LEU A 734 -12.67 11.39 -9.41
CA LEU A 734 -12.37 10.44 -10.49
C LEU A 734 -12.33 8.98 -9.98
N LEU A 735 -11.73 8.73 -8.83
CA LEU A 735 -11.69 7.40 -8.21
C LEU A 735 -13.09 6.94 -7.75
N GLU A 736 -13.95 7.84 -7.27
CA GLU A 736 -15.34 7.52 -6.95
C GLU A 736 -16.13 7.15 -8.21
N LEU A 737 -15.95 7.86 -9.32
CA LEU A 737 -16.54 7.48 -10.61
C LEU A 737 -15.98 6.15 -11.13
N THR A 738 -14.67 5.91 -10.97
CA THR A 738 -14.06 4.61 -11.30
C THR A 738 -14.72 3.48 -10.51
N LYS A 739 -14.95 3.69 -9.21
CA LYS A 739 -15.60 2.71 -8.32
C LYS A 739 -17.04 2.40 -8.74
N LEU A 740 -17.77 3.36 -9.29
CA LEU A 740 -19.12 3.11 -9.83
C LEU A 740 -19.07 2.23 -11.07
N ASN A 741 -18.07 2.39 -11.92
CA ASN A 741 -17.91 1.61 -13.15
C ASN A 741 -17.29 0.23 -12.92
N ASP A 742 -16.35 0.12 -11.97
CA ASP A 742 -15.75 -1.14 -11.54
C ASP A 742 -15.64 -1.19 -9.99
N PRO A 743 -16.68 -1.72 -9.31
CA PRO A 743 -16.66 -1.85 -7.86
C PRO A 743 -15.61 -2.84 -7.32
N SER A 744 -15.07 -3.71 -8.18
CA SER A 744 -14.12 -4.77 -7.82
C SER A 744 -12.66 -4.32 -7.87
N ALA A 745 -12.38 -3.15 -8.44
CA ALA A 745 -11.01 -2.65 -8.58
C ALA A 745 -10.36 -2.36 -7.21
N VAL A 746 -9.47 -3.25 -6.80
CA VAL A 746 -8.78 -3.22 -5.49
C VAL A 746 -7.89 -1.98 -5.37
N GLU A 747 -7.10 -1.67 -6.40
CA GLU A 747 -6.19 -0.51 -6.40
C GLU A 747 -6.94 0.81 -6.25
N ASN A 748 -8.07 0.94 -6.92
CA ASN A 748 -8.93 2.11 -6.80
C ASN A 748 -9.41 2.34 -5.36
N ARG A 749 -9.80 1.25 -4.68
CA ARG A 749 -10.23 1.33 -3.27
C ARG A 749 -9.09 1.66 -2.33
N ALA A 750 -7.91 1.06 -2.53
CA ALA A 750 -6.73 1.38 -1.73
C ALA A 750 -6.33 2.85 -1.87
N ALA A 751 -6.32 3.37 -3.10
CA ALA A 751 -6.05 4.80 -3.39
C ALA A 751 -7.08 5.73 -2.71
N LEU A 752 -8.38 5.40 -2.81
CA LEU A 752 -9.44 6.14 -2.09
C LEU A 752 -9.22 6.10 -0.58
N GLY A 753 -8.83 4.96 -0.02
CA GLY A 753 -8.52 4.84 1.40
C GLY A 753 -7.40 5.80 1.84
N PHE A 754 -6.29 5.86 1.11
CA PHE A 754 -5.20 6.79 1.38
C PHE A 754 -5.65 8.26 1.28
N MET A 755 -6.39 8.61 0.23
CA MET A 755 -6.83 9.98 0.03
C MET A 755 -7.86 10.43 1.06
N TYR A 756 -8.79 9.55 1.44
CA TYR A 756 -9.75 9.85 2.51
C TYR A 756 -9.08 10.01 3.87
N GLN A 757 -8.07 9.18 4.18
CA GLN A 757 -7.28 9.35 5.39
C GLN A 757 -6.49 10.67 5.37
N GLN A 758 -5.92 11.04 4.21
CA GLN A 758 -5.21 12.32 4.05
C GLN A 758 -6.08 13.55 4.33
N ILE A 759 -7.36 13.51 3.96
CA ILE A 759 -8.31 14.62 4.19
C ILE A 759 -9.13 14.47 5.48
N ASP A 760 -8.66 13.65 6.42
CA ASP A 760 -9.29 13.38 7.73
C ASP A 760 -10.68 12.72 7.68
N ASN A 761 -11.09 12.19 6.53
CA ASN A 761 -12.32 11.41 6.42
C ASN A 761 -12.06 9.93 6.77
N ILE A 762 -11.74 9.70 8.05
CA ILE A 762 -11.34 8.37 8.55
C ILE A 762 -12.44 7.33 8.33
N LYS A 763 -13.71 7.68 8.49
CA LYS A 763 -14.84 6.74 8.25
C LYS A 763 -14.85 6.23 6.81
N ALA A 764 -14.70 7.11 5.83
CA ALA A 764 -14.65 6.73 4.43
C ALA A 764 -13.39 5.89 4.12
N ALA A 765 -12.24 6.25 4.70
CA ALA A 765 -11.01 5.47 4.56
C ALA A 765 -11.17 4.03 5.07
N LEU A 766 -11.73 3.86 6.27
CA LEU A 766 -12.00 2.54 6.88
C LEU A 766 -12.90 1.66 6.00
N ILE A 767 -13.95 2.23 5.39
CA ILE A 767 -14.82 1.50 4.47
C ILE A 767 -14.01 0.97 3.28
N GLN A 768 -13.14 1.79 2.71
CA GLN A 768 -12.34 1.36 1.54
C GLN A 768 -11.34 0.28 1.94
N TYR A 769 -10.55 0.47 2.99
CA TYR A 769 -9.57 -0.52 3.47
C TYR A 769 -10.24 -1.86 3.83
N SER A 770 -11.36 -1.83 4.55
CA SER A 770 -12.11 -3.06 4.91
C SER A 770 -12.63 -3.80 3.67
N LYS A 771 -12.95 -3.09 2.58
CA LYS A 771 -13.40 -3.71 1.32
C LYS A 771 -12.24 -4.29 0.51
N VAL A 772 -11.03 -3.77 0.65
CA VAL A 772 -9.81 -4.37 0.09
C VAL A 772 -9.48 -5.65 0.85
N GLY A 773 -9.53 -5.63 2.19
CA GLY A 773 -9.19 -6.77 3.03
C GLY A 773 -7.70 -7.13 2.98
N ASN A 774 -7.35 -8.35 3.39
CA ASN A 774 -5.96 -8.86 3.46
C ASN A 774 -5.65 -9.74 2.24
N VAL A 775 -5.71 -9.17 1.05
CA VAL A 775 -5.48 -9.90 -0.21
C VAL A 775 -4.02 -9.84 -0.69
N GLY A 776 -3.13 -9.17 0.04
CA GLY A 776 -1.72 -9.02 -0.33
C GLY A 776 -1.52 -8.25 -1.64
N TYR A 777 -2.42 -7.31 -1.96
CA TYR A 777 -2.36 -6.53 -3.19
C TYR A 777 -1.48 -5.29 -3.02
N ASN A 778 -0.44 -5.18 -3.83
CA ASN A 778 0.38 -3.98 -3.92
C ASN A 778 -0.13 -3.05 -5.02
N ASN A 779 -0.32 -1.78 -4.68
CA ASN A 779 -0.69 -0.76 -5.67
C ASN A 779 0.40 -0.61 -6.75
N GLU A 780 -0.02 -0.46 -8.01
CA GLU A 780 0.91 -0.17 -9.11
C GLU A 780 1.37 1.29 -9.09
N PHE A 781 0.46 2.22 -8.85
CA PHE A 781 0.71 3.67 -8.95
C PHE A 781 0.81 4.36 -7.60
N TYR A 782 -0.02 3.98 -6.64
CA TYR A 782 -0.21 4.74 -5.40
C TYR A 782 0.63 4.21 -4.26
N ASP A 783 1.13 5.12 -3.46
CA ASP A 783 1.75 4.88 -2.17
C ASP A 783 1.41 6.06 -1.24
N PHE A 784 1.89 6.03 -0.02
CA PHE A 784 1.78 7.14 0.91
C PHE A 784 3.09 7.39 1.62
N MET A 785 3.26 8.61 2.09
CA MET A 785 4.31 9.01 3.02
C MET A 785 3.69 9.64 4.26
N ILE A 786 4.41 9.63 5.36
CA ILE A 786 3.99 10.38 6.56
C ILE A 786 4.25 11.85 6.29
N ASP A 787 3.22 12.68 6.45
CA ASP A 787 3.29 14.12 6.31
C ASP A 787 3.83 14.70 7.62
N ASN A 788 5.09 15.13 7.61
CA ASN A 788 5.80 15.64 8.78
C ASN A 788 5.53 17.14 8.99
#